data_681b7d2d2c717816201aabf417b69fbb
#
_entry.id   681b7d2d2c717816201aabf417b69fbb
#
_cell.length_a   1.000
_cell.length_b   1.000
_cell.length_c   1.000
_cell.angle_alpha   90.00
_cell.angle_beta   90.00
_cell.angle_gamma   90.00
#
_symmetry.space_group_name_H-M   'P 1'
#
loop_
_entity.id
_entity.type
_entity.pdbx_description
1 polymer ?
#
loop_
_entity_poly.entity_id
_entity_poly.type
_entity_poly.pdbx_seq_one_letter_code
_entity_poly.pdbx_strand_id
1 'polypeptide(L)'
;MRRVLFSILFILGFASLWAAPAYRGWQTKTLTDGTTIKVRLVGDEFYSYWETEDGEIALEQKDGTFVKSKELRPSSEEFRARRAKNMNRRAPKVIGTKNLPPKGVVILVNFADSVMKQGHDSTLFENMCNAASGQCIANTYNNVNYGSAAQFFADQSKGAYRPQFDVFGPVTLPHPVAYYGEEGWHEHLEREIHDLYMGDFIIDAIFAADSLGCDFSQYDANNDSIVDFVYFIFAGKGQAAGGESWTIWPHNSNLKTCLYWGLTHGRDDYYYDDQRGCHLPVIDGKKINNYACSEELNLHGNLEGIGTLCHEFSHVMGLPDYYDTNYGLNEQCVVAPNDWDLMSCGNYNGDGHCPPNYNPWSKYFFGWVDPVNPGRDSTLVTLYPSGTESHNVYQINASGSKQAAKTKGLNYYVEYRDQTGWDSFTPAAGLVIWRCDFDTAAWKGNRPNNTAGEPRLTLVCSSGVMVGSLNGAGNVFPNETITAWTDGEGNHLQGITKKEDNVTCRFHYDSSTIVKPIWTDWAYYDDGNPYLLKGYNKKMFYWGIKFPANTLANDTLSKVKIFEDIRFNTQPISIYVFSGGIFPMKDNLIHRETVDPAGINGWHEITLDSLVCFDTQSNLWIMLSEEGDETPAIASEHHGERNTSWISFNGYKWHEMTDEGVPYNWMIRAYIGSSPQGFETVNADTNTKAVKVLHNGQILILRGEETYTIFGQKIK
;
A
#
# COMPACT_ATOMS: atom_id res chain seq x y z
N MET A 1 18.84 29.66 -43.72
CA MET A 1 19.41 29.09 -42.48
C MET A 1 18.27 28.78 -41.51
N ARG A 2 17.83 27.53 -41.52
CA ARG A 2 16.76 27.04 -40.63
C ARG A 2 17.41 26.64 -39.29
N ARG A 3 17.02 27.29 -38.21
CA ARG A 3 17.36 26.87 -36.85
C ARG A 3 16.44 25.71 -36.46
N VAL A 4 17.02 24.54 -36.31
CA VAL A 4 16.38 23.38 -35.70
C VAL A 4 16.51 23.57 -34.19
N LEU A 5 15.39 23.79 -33.49
CA LEU A 5 15.30 23.69 -32.03
C LEU A 5 15.25 22.21 -31.66
N PHE A 6 16.32 21.73 -31.07
CA PHE A 6 16.29 20.45 -30.34
C PHE A 6 15.66 20.73 -28.97
N SER A 7 14.42 20.31 -28.78
CA SER A 7 13.81 20.20 -27.46
C SER A 7 14.36 18.92 -26.80
N ILE A 8 15.35 19.10 -25.91
CA ILE A 8 15.80 18.04 -25.05
C ILE A 8 14.73 17.87 -23.98
N LEU A 9 13.96 16.81 -24.07
CA LEU A 9 13.02 16.36 -23.04
C LEU A 9 13.88 15.83 -21.87
N PHE A 10 14.13 16.66 -20.88
CA PHE A 10 14.67 16.19 -19.60
C PHE A 10 13.58 15.36 -18.92
N ILE A 11 13.72 14.04 -18.99
CA ILE A 11 12.97 13.13 -18.12
C ILE A 11 13.58 13.28 -16.73
N LEU A 12 13.00 14.15 -15.93
CA LEU A 12 13.27 14.27 -14.49
C LEU A 12 12.79 12.96 -13.83
N GLY A 13 13.72 12.07 -13.58
CA GLY A 13 13.46 10.89 -12.74
C GLY A 13 13.19 11.35 -11.31
N PHE A 14 11.99 11.16 -10.84
CA PHE A 14 11.61 11.41 -9.46
C PHE A 14 12.17 10.30 -8.55
N ALA A 15 12.76 10.71 -7.45
CA ALA A 15 13.28 9.82 -6.42
C ALA A 15 12.34 9.86 -5.20
N SER A 16 11.95 8.72 -4.63
CA SER A 16 11.19 8.60 -3.39
C SER A 16 12.13 8.29 -2.23
N LEU A 17 11.92 8.86 -1.07
CA LEU A 17 12.42 8.36 0.21
C LEU A 17 11.59 7.13 0.56
N TRP A 18 12.23 6.15 1.15
CA TRP A 18 11.61 4.92 1.59
C TRP A 18 11.87 4.80 3.09
N ALA A 19 10.82 4.64 3.87
CA ALA A 19 10.92 4.57 5.31
C ALA A 19 10.00 3.53 5.88
N ALA A 20 10.38 3.01 7.04
CA ALA A 20 9.50 2.16 7.81
C ALA A 20 8.20 2.90 8.18
N PRO A 21 7.03 2.26 8.07
CA PRO A 21 5.77 2.87 8.51
C PRO A 21 5.80 3.09 10.01
N ALA A 22 5.00 4.05 10.51
CA ALA A 22 4.81 4.24 11.93
C ALA A 22 4.37 2.94 12.62
N TYR A 23 4.91 2.66 13.80
CA TYR A 23 4.43 1.56 14.63
C TYR A 23 2.96 1.74 15.00
N ARG A 24 2.12 0.76 14.71
CA ARG A 24 0.65 0.88 14.82
C ARG A 24 0.05 0.55 16.17
N GLY A 25 0.86 0.11 17.12
CA GLY A 25 0.38 -0.24 18.44
C GLY A 25 -0.13 0.99 19.20
N TRP A 26 -1.22 0.79 19.95
CA TRP A 26 -1.71 1.81 20.88
C TRP A 26 -0.72 2.02 22.03
N GLN A 27 -0.43 3.27 22.31
CA GLN A 27 0.48 3.71 23.38
C GLN A 27 -0.30 4.52 24.41
N THR A 28 0.12 4.43 25.66
CA THR A 28 -0.40 5.30 26.72
C THR A 28 0.55 6.47 26.91
N LYS A 29 0.05 7.69 26.69
CA LYS A 29 0.79 8.95 26.87
C LYS A 29 0.15 9.77 27.97
N THR A 30 0.93 10.68 28.59
CA THR A 30 0.46 11.56 29.67
C THR A 30 -0.01 12.88 29.09
N LEU A 31 -1.21 13.32 29.50
CA LEU A 31 -1.74 14.64 29.16
C LEU A 31 -1.13 15.73 30.05
N THR A 32 -1.21 16.97 29.63
CA THR A 32 -0.73 18.16 30.38
C THR A 32 -1.40 18.33 31.77
N ASP A 33 -2.58 17.74 31.99
CA ASP A 33 -3.26 17.71 33.29
C ASP A 33 -2.85 16.55 34.19
N GLY A 34 -1.88 15.71 33.75
CA GLY A 34 -1.40 14.54 34.49
C GLY A 34 -2.24 13.27 34.28
N THR A 35 -3.34 13.31 33.56
CA THR A 35 -4.11 12.12 33.19
C THR A 35 -3.46 11.40 32.00
N THR A 36 -3.94 10.22 31.65
CA THR A 36 -3.39 9.44 30.54
C THR A 36 -4.40 9.29 29.40
N ILE A 37 -3.86 9.14 28.19
CA ILE A 37 -4.63 8.91 26.98
C ILE A 37 -3.97 7.80 26.16
N LYS A 38 -4.78 7.00 25.47
CA LYS A 38 -4.29 6.07 24.46
C LYS A 38 -4.24 6.75 23.11
N VAL A 39 -3.09 6.68 22.47
CA VAL A 39 -2.83 7.25 21.14
C VAL A 39 -2.05 6.24 20.31
N ARG A 40 -2.11 6.37 19.01
CA ARG A 40 -1.24 5.67 18.05
C ARG A 40 -0.65 6.66 17.06
N LEU A 41 0.58 6.41 16.64
CA LEU A 41 1.19 7.19 15.57
C LEU A 41 0.68 6.67 14.22
N VAL A 42 0.30 7.59 13.33
CA VAL A 42 -0.19 7.29 11.98
C VAL A 42 0.62 8.10 10.99
N GLY A 43 1.19 7.46 9.99
CA GLY A 43 1.92 8.15 8.94
C GLY A 43 3.31 7.57 8.68
N ASP A 44 4.11 8.39 8.03
CA ASP A 44 5.49 8.13 7.63
C ASP A 44 6.33 9.41 7.80
N GLU A 45 7.60 9.35 7.39
CA GLU A 45 8.56 10.47 7.45
C GLU A 45 8.12 11.72 6.67
N PHE A 46 7.11 11.62 5.82
CA PHE A 46 6.60 12.76 5.06
C PHE A 46 5.48 13.50 5.77
N TYR A 47 4.65 12.76 6.51
CA TYR A 47 3.58 13.31 7.31
C TYR A 47 3.06 12.28 8.30
N SER A 48 3.08 12.61 9.57
CA SER A 48 2.56 11.79 10.66
C SER A 48 1.71 12.60 11.63
N TYR A 49 0.89 11.93 12.43
CA TYR A 49 0.12 12.53 13.51
C TYR A 49 -0.27 11.47 14.54
N TRP A 50 -0.51 11.91 15.77
CA TRP A 50 -1.03 11.06 16.82
C TRP A 50 -2.55 11.02 16.81
N GLU A 51 -3.15 9.84 16.76
CA GLU A 51 -4.59 9.60 16.75
C GLU A 51 -5.04 8.97 18.08
N THR A 52 -6.14 9.46 18.64
CA THR A 52 -6.81 8.90 19.83
C THR A 52 -7.77 7.77 19.45
N GLU A 53 -8.21 6.96 20.42
CA GLU A 53 -9.25 5.92 20.20
C GLU A 53 -10.56 6.48 19.63
N ASP A 54 -10.87 7.75 19.91
CA ASP A 54 -12.06 8.45 19.42
C ASP A 54 -11.85 9.04 18.01
N GLY A 55 -10.68 8.91 17.41
CA GLY A 55 -10.35 9.45 16.08
C GLY A 55 -10.03 10.95 16.08
N GLU A 56 -9.74 11.54 17.25
CA GLU A 56 -9.26 12.92 17.39
C GLU A 56 -7.73 12.95 17.26
N ILE A 57 -7.17 14.12 16.93
CA ILE A 57 -5.72 14.33 16.94
C ILE A 57 -5.26 14.62 18.37
N ALA A 58 -4.16 14.03 18.78
CA ALA A 58 -3.42 14.39 19.97
C ALA A 58 -2.13 15.14 19.57
N LEU A 59 -1.87 16.26 20.22
CA LEU A 59 -0.70 17.10 19.96
C LEU A 59 0.34 16.91 21.07
N GLU A 60 1.53 16.50 20.68
CA GLU A 60 2.68 16.41 21.58
C GLU A 60 3.18 17.81 21.93
N GLN A 61 3.53 18.02 23.19
CA GLN A 61 4.09 19.27 23.72
C GLN A 61 5.62 19.11 23.86
N LYS A 62 6.33 20.23 23.90
CA LYS A 62 7.80 20.24 24.06
C LYS A 62 8.32 19.54 25.32
N ASP A 63 7.48 19.33 26.33
CA ASP A 63 7.80 18.61 27.55
C ASP A 63 7.45 17.12 27.50
N GLY A 64 7.05 16.60 26.32
CA GLY A 64 6.65 15.21 26.10
C GLY A 64 5.24 14.88 26.60
N THR A 65 4.48 15.85 27.13
CA THR A 65 3.07 15.68 27.46
C THR A 65 2.19 15.87 26.20
N PHE A 66 0.93 15.47 26.30
CA PHE A 66 -0.01 15.56 25.17
C PHE A 66 -1.21 16.47 25.50
N VAL A 67 -1.78 17.06 24.45
CA VAL A 67 -3.04 17.79 24.53
C VAL A 67 -4.00 17.17 23.50
N LYS A 68 -5.23 16.85 23.92
CA LYS A 68 -6.29 16.51 22.97
C LYS A 68 -6.62 17.72 22.12
N SER A 69 -6.46 17.61 20.83
CA SER A 69 -7.03 18.55 19.88
C SER A 69 -8.52 18.22 19.68
N LYS A 70 -9.34 19.21 19.44
CA LYS A 70 -10.73 19.00 18.98
C LYS A 70 -10.79 18.73 17.47
N GLU A 71 -9.66 18.72 16.80
CA GLU A 71 -9.55 18.40 15.40
C GLU A 71 -9.70 16.90 15.21
N LEU A 72 -10.55 16.51 14.29
CA LEU A 72 -10.64 15.13 13.83
C LEU A 72 -9.42 14.83 12.94
N ARG A 73 -9.07 13.57 12.86
CA ARG A 73 -8.04 13.07 11.93
C ARG A 73 -8.25 13.70 10.54
N PRO A 74 -7.18 14.03 9.82
CA PRO A 74 -7.27 14.62 8.50
C PRO A 74 -8.06 13.69 7.56
N SER A 75 -8.84 14.26 6.66
CA SER A 75 -9.42 13.52 5.56
C SER A 75 -8.30 12.91 4.71
N SER A 76 -8.59 11.85 3.97
CA SER A 76 -7.62 11.23 3.06
C SER A 76 -7.04 12.22 2.05
N GLU A 77 -7.86 13.18 1.61
CA GLU A 77 -7.42 14.21 0.68
C GLU A 77 -6.45 15.20 1.34
N GLU A 78 -6.74 15.63 2.57
CA GLU A 78 -5.84 16.49 3.36
C GLU A 78 -4.54 15.77 3.69
N PHE A 79 -4.62 14.49 4.10
CA PHE A 79 -3.44 13.68 4.37
C PHE A 79 -2.57 13.55 3.12
N ARG A 80 -3.15 13.15 1.98
CA ARG A 80 -2.45 13.06 0.69
C ARG A 80 -1.86 14.41 0.27
N ALA A 81 -2.61 15.49 0.44
CA ALA A 81 -2.14 16.82 0.09
C ALA A 81 -0.95 17.26 0.95
N ARG A 82 -1.03 17.05 2.27
CA ARG A 82 0.05 17.35 3.20
C ARG A 82 1.27 16.48 2.90
N ARG A 83 1.09 15.17 2.75
CA ARG A 83 2.15 14.23 2.40
C ARG A 83 2.76 14.54 1.02
N ALA A 84 1.96 14.74 -0.02
CA ALA A 84 2.44 15.07 -1.36
C ALA A 84 3.24 16.38 -1.40
N LYS A 85 2.87 17.35 -0.58
CA LYS A 85 3.63 18.57 -0.40
C LYS A 85 5.05 18.27 0.12
N ASN A 86 5.20 17.21 0.92
CA ASN A 86 6.46 16.78 1.50
C ASN A 86 7.21 15.73 0.66
N MET A 87 6.50 14.98 -0.22
CA MET A 87 7.05 13.91 -1.06
C MET A 87 7.93 14.32 -2.23
N ASN A 88 8.13 15.59 -2.53
CA ASN A 88 8.96 16.04 -3.66
C ASN A 88 10.46 15.71 -3.48
N ARG A 89 10.78 14.60 -2.85
CA ARG A 89 12.12 14.07 -2.63
C ARG A 89 12.39 12.97 -3.67
N ARG A 90 13.60 12.89 -4.22
CA ARG A 90 13.95 11.96 -5.32
C ARG A 90 14.34 10.57 -4.80
N ALA A 91 13.78 9.48 -5.34
CA ALA A 91 14.07 8.09 -4.95
C ALA A 91 15.47 7.61 -5.37
N PRO A 92 16.13 6.73 -4.60
CA PRO A 92 17.28 6.00 -5.06
C PRO A 92 16.95 5.16 -6.30
N LYS A 93 17.93 4.93 -7.14
CA LYS A 93 17.81 4.11 -8.33
C LYS A 93 17.64 2.64 -7.89
N VAL A 94 16.56 1.98 -8.30
CA VAL A 94 16.39 0.54 -8.08
C VAL A 94 17.60 -0.20 -8.62
N ILE A 95 18.35 -0.84 -7.75
CA ILE A 95 19.48 -1.71 -8.12
C ILE A 95 18.87 -3.00 -8.71
N GLY A 96 19.27 -3.36 -9.91
CA GLY A 96 18.82 -4.61 -10.52
C GLY A 96 19.48 -5.81 -9.86
N THR A 97 18.82 -6.97 -9.88
CA THR A 97 19.21 -8.23 -9.25
C THR A 97 20.64 -8.73 -9.53
N LYS A 98 21.40 -8.11 -10.41
CA LYS A 98 22.74 -8.59 -10.79
C LYS A 98 23.86 -8.13 -9.86
N ASN A 99 23.64 -7.15 -9.00
CA ASN A 99 24.67 -6.54 -8.16
C ASN A 99 24.13 -6.28 -6.76
N LEU A 100 23.65 -7.33 -6.08
CA LEU A 100 23.35 -7.25 -4.66
C LEU A 100 24.65 -6.95 -3.89
N PRO A 101 24.70 -5.90 -3.03
CA PRO A 101 25.92 -5.55 -2.32
C PRO A 101 26.33 -6.68 -1.38
N PRO A 102 27.54 -7.27 -1.53
CA PRO A 102 27.99 -8.38 -0.69
C PRO A 102 28.35 -7.92 0.72
N LYS A 103 28.60 -6.62 0.88
CA LYS A 103 28.95 -5.98 2.14
C LYS A 103 28.14 -4.70 2.35
N GLY A 104 27.82 -4.42 3.61
CA GLY A 104 27.30 -3.14 4.07
C GLY A 104 28.11 -2.64 5.26
N VAL A 105 28.20 -1.33 5.45
CA VAL A 105 28.78 -0.74 6.64
C VAL A 105 27.68 -0.29 7.58
N VAL A 106 27.79 -0.63 8.86
CA VAL A 106 26.91 -0.23 9.95
C VAL A 106 27.68 0.69 10.89
N ILE A 107 27.19 1.90 11.10
CA ILE A 107 27.80 2.89 11.98
C ILE A 107 26.88 3.11 13.17
N LEU A 108 27.38 2.80 14.36
CA LEU A 108 26.68 3.07 15.62
C LEU A 108 26.91 4.52 16.02
N VAL A 109 25.84 5.23 16.36
CA VAL A 109 25.88 6.69 16.57
C VAL A 109 25.36 7.07 17.95
N ASN A 110 26.18 7.74 18.74
CA ASN A 110 25.79 8.49 19.93
C ASN A 110 25.65 9.98 19.57
N PHE A 111 24.83 10.67 20.32
CA PHE A 111 24.69 12.12 20.28
C PHE A 111 25.37 12.78 21.50
N ALA A 112 25.51 14.11 21.46
CA ALA A 112 26.07 14.83 22.61
C ALA A 112 25.28 14.66 23.91
N ASP A 113 23.98 14.38 23.81
CA ASP A 113 23.04 14.24 24.93
C ASP A 113 22.41 12.83 25.05
N SER A 114 22.61 11.96 24.09
CA SER A 114 22.05 10.61 24.08
C SER A 114 23.11 9.58 23.69
N VAL A 115 23.31 8.59 24.51
CA VAL A 115 24.27 7.51 24.26
C VAL A 115 23.57 6.16 24.31
N MET A 116 24.09 5.20 23.57
CA MET A 116 23.59 3.81 23.59
C MET A 116 23.62 3.25 25.00
N LYS A 117 22.69 2.38 25.31
CA LYS A 117 22.61 1.71 26.61
C LYS A 117 23.86 0.88 26.88
N GLN A 118 24.15 0.72 28.15
CA GLN A 118 25.27 -0.13 28.58
C GLN A 118 25.13 -1.55 28.03
N GLY A 119 26.16 -2.01 27.33
CA GLY A 119 26.18 -3.33 26.65
C GLY A 119 25.66 -3.31 25.23
N HIS A 120 25.14 -2.18 24.75
CA HIS A 120 24.82 -1.99 23.35
C HIS A 120 26.04 -1.42 22.61
N ASP A 121 26.99 -2.28 22.34
CA ASP A 121 28.28 -1.96 21.72
C ASP A 121 28.45 -2.65 20.35
N SER A 122 29.56 -2.40 19.69
CA SER A 122 29.85 -2.98 18.38
C SER A 122 29.83 -4.51 18.39
N THR A 123 30.19 -5.15 19.51
CA THR A 123 30.17 -6.63 19.61
C THR A 123 28.74 -7.18 19.57
N LEU A 124 27.80 -6.52 20.26
CA LEU A 124 26.39 -6.90 20.23
C LEU A 124 25.80 -6.71 18.83
N PHE A 125 26.04 -5.56 18.22
CA PHE A 125 25.50 -5.25 16.90
C PHE A 125 26.17 -6.07 15.79
N GLU A 126 27.47 -6.39 15.92
CA GLU A 126 28.13 -7.34 15.02
C GLU A 126 27.48 -8.74 15.06
N ASN A 127 27.15 -9.21 16.28
CA ASN A 127 26.41 -10.46 16.44
C ASN A 127 25.00 -10.36 15.84
N MET A 128 24.27 -9.27 16.10
CA MET A 128 22.94 -9.02 15.59
C MET A 128 22.92 -9.00 14.04
N CYS A 129 23.95 -8.42 13.43
CA CYS A 129 24.06 -8.32 11.99
C CYS A 129 24.53 -9.61 11.31
N ASN A 130 25.49 -10.36 11.90
CA ASN A 130 26.26 -11.38 11.17
C ASN A 130 26.28 -12.77 11.80
N ALA A 131 25.74 -12.98 13.02
CA ALA A 131 25.83 -14.28 13.68
C ALA A 131 25.42 -15.43 12.77
N ALA A 132 26.10 -16.56 12.92
CA ALA A 132 25.70 -17.80 12.28
C ALA A 132 24.37 -18.31 12.85
N SER A 133 23.74 -19.22 12.13
CA SER A 133 22.45 -19.81 12.54
C SER A 133 22.49 -20.35 13.98
N GLY A 134 21.52 -19.94 14.80
CA GLY A 134 21.41 -20.33 16.19
C GLY A 134 22.45 -19.71 17.12
N GLN A 135 23.25 -18.74 16.67
CA GLN A 135 24.28 -18.07 17.46
C GLN A 135 23.98 -16.59 17.74
N CYS A 136 22.83 -16.10 17.31
CA CYS A 136 22.39 -14.75 17.64
C CYS A 136 22.05 -14.67 19.12
N ILE A 137 22.66 -13.71 19.83
CA ILE A 137 22.48 -13.48 21.26
C ILE A 137 21.80 -12.16 21.60
N ALA A 138 21.51 -11.35 20.60
CA ALA A 138 20.84 -10.08 20.78
C ALA A 138 19.44 -10.31 21.36
N ASN A 139 19.27 -9.89 22.62
CA ASN A 139 18.05 -10.07 23.38
C ASN A 139 17.27 -8.78 23.44
N THR A 140 15.98 -8.92 23.27
CA THR A 140 15.03 -7.93 23.71
C THR A 140 14.27 -8.37 24.94
N TYR A 141 13.31 -7.54 25.35
CA TYR A 141 12.57 -7.68 26.59
C TYR A 141 12.08 -9.12 26.88
N ASN A 142 11.66 -9.87 25.87
CA ASN A 142 11.19 -11.25 26.05
C ASN A 142 11.69 -12.21 24.96
N ASN A 143 12.40 -11.74 23.96
CA ASN A 143 12.78 -12.55 22.80
C ASN A 143 14.23 -12.32 22.41
N VAL A 144 14.86 -13.38 21.93
CA VAL A 144 16.11 -13.31 21.18
C VAL A 144 15.76 -13.13 19.71
N ASN A 145 16.55 -12.38 18.95
CA ASN A 145 16.43 -12.41 17.49
C ASN A 145 16.43 -13.86 17.04
N TYR A 146 15.50 -14.22 16.15
CA TYR A 146 15.42 -15.58 15.59
C TYR A 146 16.75 -15.96 14.89
N GLY A 147 17.36 -14.96 14.24
CA GLY A 147 18.67 -15.06 13.62
C GLY A 147 19.28 -13.67 13.44
N SER A 148 20.45 -13.59 12.82
CA SER A 148 21.05 -12.31 12.41
C SER A 148 20.42 -11.79 11.11
N ALA A 149 20.68 -10.51 10.78
CA ALA A 149 20.28 -9.94 9.49
C ALA A 149 20.89 -10.73 8.30
N ALA A 150 22.18 -11.05 8.36
CA ALA A 150 22.84 -11.87 7.33
C ALA A 150 22.23 -13.28 7.23
N GLN A 151 21.80 -13.86 8.36
CA GLN A 151 21.09 -15.13 8.36
C GLN A 151 19.72 -15.02 7.71
N PHE A 152 18.97 -13.94 7.98
CA PHE A 152 17.70 -13.69 7.30
C PHE A 152 17.86 -13.77 5.78
N PHE A 153 18.77 -13.00 5.20
CA PHE A 153 18.99 -13.00 3.74
C PHE A 153 19.48 -14.35 3.22
N ALA A 154 20.33 -15.05 3.99
CA ALA A 154 20.78 -16.39 3.62
C ALA A 154 19.62 -17.38 3.57
N ASP A 155 18.73 -17.37 4.54
CA ASP A 155 17.57 -18.27 4.59
C ASP A 155 16.57 -17.93 3.49
N GLN A 156 16.33 -16.63 3.21
CA GLN A 156 15.45 -16.21 2.11
C GLN A 156 15.94 -16.70 0.75
N SER A 157 17.26 -16.74 0.56
CA SER A 157 17.93 -17.10 -0.71
C SER A 157 18.39 -18.55 -0.79
N LYS A 158 18.09 -19.38 0.22
CA LYS A 158 18.64 -20.74 0.36
C LYS A 158 20.18 -20.74 0.28
N GLY A 159 20.80 -19.78 0.94
CA GLY A 159 22.27 -19.62 1.00
C GLY A 159 22.90 -18.95 -0.22
N ALA A 160 22.14 -18.60 -1.25
CA ALA A 160 22.70 -17.96 -2.44
C ALA A 160 23.17 -16.51 -2.19
N TYR A 161 22.63 -15.86 -1.17
CA TYR A 161 23.00 -14.49 -0.78
C TYR A 161 23.09 -14.38 0.73
N ARG A 162 24.28 -14.04 1.23
CA ARG A 162 24.56 -13.76 2.63
C ARG A 162 25.45 -12.51 2.71
N PRO A 163 24.88 -11.32 2.89
CA PRO A 163 25.67 -10.10 3.03
C PRO A 163 26.49 -10.14 4.32
N GLN A 164 27.61 -9.42 4.33
CA GLN A 164 28.41 -9.15 5.50
C GLN A 164 28.20 -7.69 5.92
N PHE A 165 27.97 -7.44 7.20
CA PHE A 165 27.84 -6.10 7.76
C PHE A 165 29.03 -5.81 8.68
N ASP A 166 29.89 -4.87 8.30
CA ASP A 166 31.02 -4.45 9.13
C ASP A 166 30.53 -3.33 10.06
N VAL A 167 30.64 -3.50 11.38
CA VAL A 167 30.07 -2.60 12.40
C VAL A 167 31.15 -1.72 13.03
N PHE A 168 30.98 -0.41 12.95
CA PHE A 168 31.88 0.60 13.51
C PHE A 168 31.20 1.45 14.60
N GLY A 169 31.97 1.89 15.59
CA GLY A 169 31.48 2.79 16.62
C GLY A 169 31.21 2.10 17.96
N PRO A 170 30.41 2.72 18.86
CA PRO A 170 29.67 3.98 18.66
C PRO A 170 30.57 5.22 18.45
N VAL A 171 30.29 6.00 17.41
CA VAL A 171 30.84 7.36 17.26
C VAL A 171 29.96 8.35 18.02
N THR A 172 30.53 9.45 18.53
CA THR A 172 29.74 10.50 19.19
C THR A 172 29.69 11.73 18.32
N LEU A 173 28.49 12.14 17.92
CA LEU A 173 28.29 13.35 17.15
C LEU A 173 28.30 14.61 18.01
N PRO A 174 28.65 15.79 17.43
CA PRO A 174 28.87 17.02 18.17
C PRO A 174 27.59 17.67 18.73
N HIS A 175 26.43 17.35 18.18
CA HIS A 175 25.17 17.97 18.54
C HIS A 175 24.22 17.00 19.27
N PRO A 176 23.21 17.51 20.01
CA PRO A 176 22.15 16.68 20.60
C PRO A 176 21.26 16.04 19.52
N VAL A 177 20.54 14.98 19.85
CA VAL A 177 19.65 14.29 18.91
C VAL A 177 18.61 15.25 18.30
N ALA A 178 18.06 16.14 19.13
CA ALA A 178 17.09 17.14 18.70
C ALA A 178 17.62 18.10 17.61
N TYR A 179 18.93 18.30 17.50
CA TYR A 179 19.50 19.07 16.41
C TYR A 179 19.30 18.37 15.06
N TYR A 180 19.52 17.06 14.99
CA TYR A 180 19.48 16.31 13.75
C TYR A 180 18.04 15.90 13.36
N GLY A 181 17.22 15.55 14.34
CA GLY A 181 15.84 15.09 14.16
C GLY A 181 14.78 16.19 14.30
N GLU A 182 15.18 17.48 14.45
CA GLU A 182 14.24 18.58 14.61
C GLU A 182 13.25 18.67 13.45
N GLU A 183 11.98 18.83 13.80
CA GLU A 183 10.94 19.19 12.86
C GLU A 183 10.90 20.73 12.74
N GLY A 184 10.92 21.26 11.55
CA GLY A 184 10.97 22.69 11.38
C GLY A 184 10.45 23.19 10.06
N TRP A 185 10.09 24.50 10.06
CA TRP A 185 9.72 25.21 8.85
C TRP A 185 10.97 25.50 8.02
N HIS A 186 11.00 24.97 6.81
CA HIS A 186 12.07 25.22 5.86
C HIS A 186 11.69 26.40 4.94
N GLU A 187 12.38 27.53 5.06
CA GLU A 187 12.02 28.78 4.38
C GLU A 187 12.00 28.69 2.85
N HIS A 188 12.99 28.02 2.25
CA HIS A 188 13.04 27.88 0.78
C HIS A 188 12.02 26.91 0.20
N LEU A 189 11.50 25.98 1.00
CA LEU A 189 10.53 24.99 0.58
C LEU A 189 9.11 25.36 1.01
N GLU A 190 8.97 26.41 1.82
CA GLU A 190 7.70 26.91 2.37
C GLU A 190 6.86 25.79 3.00
N ARG A 191 7.49 24.92 3.81
CA ARG A 191 6.85 23.78 4.45
C ARG A 191 7.57 23.30 5.69
N GLU A 192 6.88 22.52 6.51
CA GLU A 192 7.47 21.73 7.60
C GLU A 192 8.23 20.53 7.01
N ILE A 193 9.38 20.22 7.59
CA ILE A 193 10.24 19.09 7.23
C ILE A 193 10.59 18.34 8.51
N HIS A 194 10.56 17.03 8.43
CA HIS A 194 11.10 16.14 9.46
C HIS A 194 12.61 15.98 9.25
N ASP A 195 13.36 15.75 10.33
CA ASP A 195 14.81 15.53 10.31
C ASP A 195 15.57 16.64 9.58
N LEU A 196 15.38 17.89 10.03
CA LEU A 196 15.81 19.10 9.35
C LEU A 196 17.31 19.14 9.00
N TYR A 197 18.16 18.51 9.83
CA TYR A 197 19.61 18.46 9.60
C TYR A 197 20.13 17.04 9.38
N MET A 198 19.33 16.20 8.70
CA MET A 198 19.73 14.83 8.38
C MET A 198 21.00 14.74 7.55
N GLY A 199 21.26 15.75 6.69
CA GLY A 199 22.51 15.83 5.95
C GLY A 199 23.73 16.01 6.86
N ASP A 200 23.62 16.80 7.92
CA ASP A 200 24.68 16.96 8.92
C ASP A 200 24.90 15.66 9.70
N PHE A 201 23.80 14.96 10.08
CA PHE A 201 23.91 13.66 10.75
C PHE A 201 24.78 12.68 9.95
N ILE A 202 24.50 12.55 8.65
CA ILE A 202 25.24 11.63 7.78
C ILE A 202 26.70 12.04 7.69
N ILE A 203 26.96 13.34 7.41
CA ILE A 203 28.31 13.87 7.21
C ILE A 203 29.14 13.70 8.49
N ASP A 204 28.60 14.07 9.64
CA ASP A 204 29.31 13.93 10.92
C ASP A 204 29.61 12.45 11.23
N ALA A 205 28.65 11.55 11.00
CA ALA A 205 28.81 10.12 11.32
C ALA A 205 29.84 9.44 10.41
N ILE A 206 29.86 9.70 9.10
CA ILE A 206 30.82 9.06 8.18
C ILE A 206 32.26 9.51 8.45
N PHE A 207 32.50 10.81 8.73
CA PHE A 207 33.84 11.28 9.07
C PHE A 207 34.30 10.79 10.44
N ALA A 208 33.38 10.64 11.40
CA ALA A 208 33.71 10.04 12.68
C ALA A 208 34.06 8.55 12.54
N ALA A 209 33.35 7.82 11.68
CA ALA A 209 33.65 6.40 11.40
C ALA A 209 34.96 6.23 10.64
N ASP A 210 35.27 7.08 9.66
CA ASP A 210 36.58 7.13 8.98
C ASP A 210 37.72 7.29 9.99
N SER A 211 37.56 8.22 10.95
CA SER A 211 38.51 8.45 12.03
C SER A 211 38.74 7.22 12.94
N LEU A 212 37.77 6.28 12.98
CA LEU A 212 37.91 4.99 13.68
C LEU A 212 38.50 3.89 12.78
N GLY A 213 38.83 4.21 11.50
CA GLY A 213 39.42 3.27 10.57
C GLY A 213 38.42 2.52 9.68
N CYS A 214 37.22 3.06 9.50
CA CYS A 214 36.29 2.54 8.49
C CYS A 214 36.84 2.86 7.09
N ASP A 215 37.22 1.82 6.35
CA ASP A 215 37.70 1.95 4.97
C ASP A 215 36.53 1.82 3.99
N PHE A 216 36.00 2.96 3.56
CA PHE A 216 34.85 3.02 2.65
C PHE A 216 35.15 2.47 1.24
N SER A 217 36.42 2.28 0.87
CA SER A 217 36.79 1.71 -0.44
C SER A 217 36.26 0.29 -0.64
N GLN A 218 35.96 -0.43 0.44
CA GLN A 218 35.51 -1.82 0.44
C GLN A 218 34.02 -2.02 0.09
N TYR A 219 33.24 -0.94 0.07
CA TYR A 219 31.75 -1.02 -0.03
C TYR A 219 31.23 -0.47 -1.38
N ASP A 220 31.96 -0.65 -2.45
CA ASP A 220 31.58 -0.30 -3.83
C ASP A 220 31.75 -1.54 -4.72
N ALA A 221 30.79 -2.46 -4.62
CA ALA A 221 30.85 -3.76 -5.32
C ALA A 221 30.63 -3.63 -6.84
N ASN A 222 29.94 -2.58 -7.29
CA ASN A 222 29.64 -2.34 -8.69
C ASN A 222 30.71 -1.47 -9.39
N ASN A 223 31.69 -0.93 -8.65
CA ASN A 223 32.78 -0.09 -9.09
C ASN A 223 32.34 1.21 -9.79
N ASP A 224 31.26 1.83 -9.32
CA ASP A 224 30.80 3.12 -9.84
C ASP A 224 31.34 4.33 -9.05
N SER A 225 32.26 4.09 -8.11
CA SER A 225 32.88 5.06 -7.21
C SER A 225 31.91 5.67 -6.20
N ILE A 226 30.78 5.02 -5.93
CA ILE A 226 29.83 5.36 -4.88
C ILE A 226 29.73 4.18 -3.92
N VAL A 227 29.77 4.44 -2.61
CA VAL A 227 29.50 3.40 -1.61
C VAL A 227 28.09 2.86 -1.81
N ASP A 228 27.95 1.54 -1.93
CA ASP A 228 26.68 0.90 -2.22
C ASP A 228 25.63 1.25 -1.15
N PHE A 229 26.05 1.22 0.14
CA PHE A 229 25.13 1.44 1.26
C PHE A 229 25.85 1.72 2.57
N VAL A 230 25.36 2.69 3.33
CA VAL A 230 25.74 2.98 4.72
C VAL A 230 24.51 2.90 5.60
N TYR A 231 24.59 2.13 6.68
CA TYR A 231 23.51 2.00 7.65
C TYR A 231 23.91 2.62 8.99
N PHE A 232 23.03 3.46 9.54
CA PHE A 232 23.24 4.10 10.83
C PHE A 232 22.29 3.51 11.87
N ILE A 233 22.82 3.13 13.04
CA ILE A 233 22.00 2.81 14.21
C ILE A 233 22.26 3.90 15.24
N PHE A 234 21.27 4.73 15.53
CA PHE A 234 21.41 5.84 16.44
C PHE A 234 20.86 5.54 17.83
N ALA A 235 21.51 6.11 18.86
CA ALA A 235 21.18 5.91 20.26
C ALA A 235 19.77 6.39 20.61
N GLY A 236 19.05 5.61 21.39
CA GLY A 236 17.72 5.92 21.87
C GLY A 236 16.60 5.39 20.96
N LYS A 237 15.42 6.00 21.08
CA LYS A 237 14.24 5.67 20.30
C LYS A 237 14.13 6.53 19.06
N GLY A 238 13.63 5.93 17.97
CA GLY A 238 13.21 6.65 16.78
C GLY A 238 11.77 7.15 16.86
N GLN A 239 11.43 8.14 16.06
CA GLN A 239 10.09 8.71 16.01
C GLN A 239 9.05 7.66 15.57
N ALA A 240 9.35 6.84 14.57
CA ALA A 240 8.45 5.78 14.10
C ALA A 240 8.08 4.76 15.17
N ALA A 241 8.99 4.50 16.14
CA ALA A 241 8.76 3.64 17.30
C ALA A 241 8.14 4.40 18.49
N GLY A 242 7.61 5.60 18.28
CA GLY A 242 6.95 6.41 19.30
C GLY A 242 7.91 7.15 20.23
N GLY A 243 9.14 7.43 19.76
CA GLY A 243 10.01 8.47 20.31
C GLY A 243 9.38 9.85 20.18
N GLU A 244 9.99 10.83 20.82
CA GLU A 244 9.53 12.23 20.75
C GLU A 244 9.68 12.79 19.33
N SER A 245 8.89 13.80 18.98
CA SER A 245 8.81 14.39 17.65
C SER A 245 10.13 15.01 17.14
N TRP A 246 11.08 15.24 18.03
CA TRP A 246 12.42 15.71 17.71
C TRP A 246 13.47 14.60 17.56
N THR A 247 13.08 13.32 17.62
CA THR A 247 13.97 12.19 17.31
C THR A 247 13.93 11.86 15.83
N ILE A 248 14.96 11.17 15.32
CA ILE A 248 15.07 10.84 13.91
C ILE A 248 14.04 9.76 13.54
N TRP A 249 13.39 9.92 12.37
CA TRP A 249 12.55 8.89 11.77
C TRP A 249 13.42 7.84 11.04
N PRO A 250 13.29 6.53 11.32
CA PRO A 250 13.94 5.48 10.55
C PRO A 250 13.57 5.52 9.08
N HIS A 251 14.56 5.59 8.19
CA HIS A 251 14.30 5.69 6.75
C HIS A 251 15.51 5.32 5.88
N ASN A 252 15.24 5.04 4.60
CA ASN A 252 16.23 4.90 3.55
C ASN A 252 16.21 6.12 2.61
N SER A 253 17.36 6.66 2.28
CA SER A 253 17.47 7.81 1.40
C SER A 253 18.87 7.97 0.80
N ASN A 254 19.15 9.18 0.30
CA ASN A 254 20.47 9.51 -0.19
C ASN A 254 20.86 10.96 0.18
N LEU A 255 22.14 11.16 0.46
CA LEU A 255 22.70 12.45 0.88
C LEU A 255 22.50 13.54 -0.18
N LYS A 256 22.53 13.18 -1.47
CA LYS A 256 22.21 14.12 -2.55
C LYS A 256 20.83 14.76 -2.38
N THR A 257 19.85 14.00 -1.88
CA THR A 257 18.52 14.52 -1.56
C THR A 257 18.57 15.52 -0.41
N CYS A 258 19.31 15.20 0.65
CA CYS A 258 19.48 16.12 1.78
C CYS A 258 20.12 17.44 1.32
N LEU A 259 21.18 17.38 0.50
CA LEU A 259 21.84 18.57 -0.05
C LEU A 259 20.94 19.37 -1.01
N TYR A 260 20.17 18.70 -1.84
CA TYR A 260 19.21 19.33 -2.75
C TYR A 260 18.14 20.13 -1.98
N TRP A 261 17.71 19.60 -0.85
CA TRP A 261 16.70 20.23 0.00
C TRP A 261 17.29 21.17 1.06
N GLY A 262 18.61 21.30 1.11
CA GLY A 262 19.27 22.14 2.12
C GLY A 262 19.11 21.63 3.55
N LEU A 263 19.02 20.30 3.72
CA LEU A 263 18.96 19.67 5.04
C LEU A 263 20.35 19.56 5.70
N THR A 264 21.10 20.65 5.62
CA THR A 264 22.43 20.83 6.21
C THR A 264 22.56 22.25 6.74
N HIS A 265 23.39 22.43 7.75
CA HIS A 265 23.67 23.74 8.32
C HIS A 265 25.17 24.03 8.35
N GLY A 266 25.59 25.08 7.64
CA GLY A 266 26.99 25.49 7.62
C GLY A 266 27.93 24.52 6.89
N ARG A 267 27.43 23.74 5.94
CA ARG A 267 28.19 22.76 5.15
C ARG A 267 28.43 23.23 3.73
N ASP A 268 29.04 24.41 3.57
CA ASP A 268 29.29 25.06 2.25
C ASP A 268 30.15 24.21 1.30
N ASP A 269 30.94 23.28 1.82
CA ASP A 269 31.76 22.35 1.05
C ASP A 269 30.96 21.26 0.36
N TYR A 270 29.74 20.93 0.84
CA TYR A 270 28.86 19.94 0.29
C TYR A 270 27.55 20.59 -0.14
N TYR A 271 27.24 20.50 -1.41
CA TYR A 271 26.09 21.22 -1.98
C TYR A 271 25.49 20.51 -3.18
N TYR A 272 24.27 20.88 -3.49
CA TYR A 272 23.62 20.60 -4.76
C TYR A 272 23.42 21.92 -5.52
N ASP A 273 23.84 21.92 -6.79
CA ASP A 273 23.67 23.05 -7.70
C ASP A 273 23.19 22.55 -9.06
N ASP A 274 22.15 23.17 -9.62
CA ASP A 274 21.54 22.70 -10.89
C ASP A 274 22.51 22.80 -12.08
N GLN A 275 23.52 23.69 -12.01
CA GLN A 275 24.50 23.89 -13.08
C GLN A 275 25.80 23.11 -12.85
N ARG A 276 26.23 22.99 -11.59
CA ARG A 276 27.49 22.33 -11.19
C ARG A 276 27.32 20.87 -10.77
N GLY A 277 26.09 20.46 -10.50
CA GLY A 277 25.77 19.11 -10.00
C GLY A 277 25.89 19.01 -8.48
N CYS A 278 26.00 17.78 -7.97
CA CYS A 278 26.07 17.49 -6.55
C CYS A 278 27.51 17.25 -6.09
N HIS A 279 27.96 17.98 -5.07
CA HIS A 279 29.26 17.79 -4.42
C HIS A 279 29.06 16.96 -3.14
N LEU A 280 29.25 15.65 -3.24
CA LEU A 280 29.14 14.68 -2.15
C LEU A 280 30.48 14.53 -1.42
N PRO A 281 30.49 14.14 -0.13
CA PRO A 281 31.70 13.73 0.57
C PRO A 281 32.41 12.59 -0.17
N VAL A 282 33.74 12.65 -0.23
CA VAL A 282 34.58 11.61 -0.78
C VAL A 282 35.54 11.14 0.31
N ILE A 283 35.44 9.87 0.70
CA ILE A 283 36.30 9.21 1.69
C ILE A 283 36.86 7.96 1.05
N ASP A 284 38.15 7.72 1.20
CA ASP A 284 38.88 6.58 0.56
C ASP A 284 38.67 6.47 -0.96
N GLY A 285 38.49 7.63 -1.62
CA GLY A 285 38.23 7.69 -3.06
C GLY A 285 36.81 7.30 -3.49
N LYS A 286 35.88 7.10 -2.53
CA LYS A 286 34.47 6.77 -2.78
C LYS A 286 33.56 7.91 -2.34
N LYS A 287 32.52 8.18 -3.13
CA LYS A 287 31.44 9.09 -2.76
C LYS A 287 30.48 8.41 -1.82
N ILE A 288 30.07 9.11 -0.75
CA ILE A 288 29.02 8.62 0.14
C ILE A 288 27.72 9.27 -0.28
N ASN A 289 26.71 8.44 -0.57
CA ASN A 289 25.42 8.91 -1.03
C ASN A 289 24.25 8.12 -0.45
N ASN A 290 24.22 6.82 -0.62
CA ASN A 290 23.10 5.96 -0.23
C ASN A 290 23.21 5.59 1.24
N TYR A 291 22.14 5.80 1.98
CA TYR A 291 22.09 5.48 3.40
C TYR A 291 20.71 5.02 3.85
N ALA A 292 20.69 4.34 4.99
CA ALA A 292 19.50 4.18 5.81
C ALA A 292 19.83 4.33 7.29
N CYS A 293 18.82 4.51 8.11
CA CYS A 293 19.01 4.60 9.56
C CYS A 293 17.85 3.92 10.32
N SER A 294 18.17 3.43 11.52
CA SER A 294 17.20 3.00 12.52
C SER A 294 17.66 3.37 13.93
N GLU A 295 16.72 3.26 14.85
CA GLU A 295 16.96 3.42 16.28
C GLU A 295 17.66 2.23 16.92
N GLU A 296 18.27 2.47 18.07
CA GLU A 296 18.76 1.44 18.98
C GLU A 296 17.64 0.76 19.75
N LEU A 297 16.60 1.53 20.12
CA LEU A 297 15.57 1.10 21.08
C LEU A 297 14.17 1.13 20.44
N ASN A 298 13.48 0.01 20.60
CA ASN A 298 12.07 -0.10 20.23
C ASN A 298 11.14 0.74 21.14
N LEU A 299 9.84 0.71 20.85
CA LEU A 299 8.80 1.38 21.63
C LEU A 299 8.90 1.14 23.14
N HIS A 300 9.23 -0.09 23.56
CA HIS A 300 9.32 -0.48 24.97
C HIS A 300 10.65 -0.09 25.62
N GLY A 301 11.54 0.56 24.86
CA GLY A 301 12.86 0.96 25.33
C GLY A 301 13.84 -0.22 25.47
N ASN A 302 13.60 -1.30 24.74
CA ASN A 302 14.51 -2.44 24.63
C ASN A 302 15.27 -2.36 23.30
N LEU A 303 16.29 -3.19 23.14
CA LEU A 303 17.01 -3.28 21.86
C LEU A 303 16.02 -3.48 20.71
N GLU A 304 16.14 -2.67 19.66
CA GLU A 304 15.39 -2.87 18.41
C GLU A 304 15.86 -4.14 17.73
N GLY A 305 14.94 -4.85 17.06
CA GLY A 305 15.25 -6.07 16.33
C GLY A 305 15.92 -5.80 14.98
N ILE A 306 16.14 -6.87 14.25
CA ILE A 306 16.72 -6.80 12.89
C ILE A 306 15.70 -6.40 11.82
N GLY A 307 14.42 -6.34 12.17
CA GLY A 307 13.35 -6.18 11.18
C GLY A 307 13.48 -4.90 10.37
N THR A 308 13.72 -3.76 11.03
CA THR A 308 13.93 -2.46 10.36
C THR A 308 15.20 -2.47 9.53
N LEU A 309 16.33 -3.04 10.02
CA LEU A 309 17.55 -3.20 9.24
C LEU A 309 17.28 -4.02 7.96
N CYS A 310 16.59 -5.14 8.07
CA CYS A 310 16.28 -5.99 6.92
C CYS A 310 15.35 -5.29 5.92
N HIS A 311 14.37 -4.53 6.40
CA HIS A 311 13.44 -3.73 5.60
C HIS A 311 14.21 -2.68 4.79
N GLU A 312 14.99 -1.82 5.45
CA GLU A 312 15.72 -0.74 4.81
C GLU A 312 16.80 -1.25 3.85
N PHE A 313 17.49 -2.32 4.22
CA PHE A 313 18.46 -2.95 3.32
C PHE A 313 17.78 -3.57 2.08
N SER A 314 16.54 -4.04 2.20
CA SER A 314 15.78 -4.54 1.07
C SER A 314 15.43 -3.45 0.04
N HIS A 315 15.30 -2.21 0.48
CA HIS A 315 15.17 -1.06 -0.44
C HIS A 315 16.43 -0.88 -1.28
N VAL A 316 17.62 -1.01 -0.68
CA VAL A 316 18.89 -0.99 -1.42
C VAL A 316 18.94 -2.12 -2.45
N MET A 317 18.38 -3.28 -2.12
CA MET A 317 18.26 -4.43 -3.03
C MET A 317 17.21 -4.21 -4.13
N GLY A 318 16.35 -3.17 -4.02
CA GLY A 318 15.42 -2.73 -5.06
C GLY A 318 13.95 -3.06 -4.83
N LEU A 319 13.55 -3.46 -3.64
CA LEU A 319 12.14 -3.64 -3.28
C LEU A 319 11.52 -2.31 -2.85
N PRO A 320 10.28 -2.01 -3.24
CA PRO A 320 9.51 -0.89 -2.71
C PRO A 320 8.79 -1.28 -1.42
N ASP A 321 8.19 -0.31 -0.75
CA ASP A 321 7.20 -0.56 0.27
C ASP A 321 5.94 -1.21 -0.30
N TYR A 322 5.39 -2.18 0.44
CA TYR A 322 4.14 -2.85 0.08
C TYR A 322 2.96 -2.41 0.94
N TYR A 323 3.15 -1.48 1.88
CA TYR A 323 2.04 -0.77 2.49
C TYR A 323 1.58 0.39 1.59
N ASP A 324 0.40 0.94 1.86
CA ASP A 324 -0.08 2.13 1.17
C ASP A 324 0.69 3.36 1.68
N THR A 325 1.70 3.79 0.93
CA THR A 325 2.51 4.95 1.30
C THR A 325 1.76 6.28 1.20
N ASN A 326 0.54 6.32 0.71
CA ASN A 326 -0.33 7.50 0.77
C ASN A 326 -1.12 7.60 2.07
N TYR A 327 -1.17 6.55 2.88
CA TYR A 327 -2.02 6.42 4.07
C TYR A 327 -3.44 6.95 3.82
N GLY A 328 -3.90 6.73 2.61
CA GLY A 328 -4.95 7.50 1.97
C GLY A 328 -6.31 7.37 2.59
N LEU A 329 -6.54 6.47 3.51
CA LEU A 329 -7.81 6.31 4.18
C LEU A 329 -7.59 5.54 5.48
N ASN A 330 -7.37 6.25 6.55
CA ASN A 330 -7.84 5.88 7.88
C ASN A 330 -7.94 4.39 8.23
N GLU A 331 -7.01 3.54 7.99
CA GLU A 331 -7.02 2.10 8.25
C GLU A 331 -6.62 1.28 7.02
N GLN A 332 -6.09 1.90 5.99
CA GLN A 332 -5.93 1.27 4.69
C GLN A 332 -4.63 0.57 4.41
N CYS A 333 -4.01 0.17 5.42
CA CYS A 333 -3.30 -1.08 5.33
C CYS A 333 -4.22 -2.28 5.13
N VAL A 334 -5.54 -2.03 5.00
CA VAL A 334 -6.55 -3.07 4.76
C VAL A 334 -6.28 -3.86 3.49
N VAL A 335 -5.51 -3.30 2.56
CA VAL A 335 -5.19 -3.95 1.29
C VAL A 335 -3.72 -4.33 1.16
N ALA A 336 -2.86 -3.85 2.05
CA ALA A 336 -1.45 -4.19 2.09
C ALA A 336 -1.22 -5.58 2.72
N PRO A 337 -0.10 -6.23 2.47
CA PRO A 337 0.24 -7.50 3.09
C PRO A 337 0.37 -7.46 4.63
N ASN A 338 0.52 -6.28 5.23
CA ASN A 338 0.68 -6.08 6.68
C ASN A 338 1.77 -6.99 7.28
N ASP A 339 1.44 -7.73 8.35
CA ASP A 339 2.35 -8.60 9.10
C ASP A 339 2.81 -9.84 8.32
N TRP A 340 2.31 -10.03 7.08
CA TRP A 340 2.71 -11.12 6.20
C TRP A 340 3.97 -10.83 5.39
N ASP A 341 4.42 -9.59 5.33
CA ASP A 341 5.56 -9.21 4.49
C ASP A 341 6.48 -8.18 5.15
N LEU A 342 7.81 -8.41 5.02
CA LEU A 342 8.84 -7.53 5.53
C LEU A 342 8.71 -6.09 5.02
N MET A 343 8.38 -5.92 3.72
CA MET A 343 8.24 -4.60 3.08
C MET A 343 6.89 -3.93 3.37
N SER A 344 6.13 -4.46 4.32
CA SER A 344 4.93 -3.86 4.87
C SER A 344 5.11 -3.69 6.38
N CYS A 345 4.25 -4.22 7.23
CA CYS A 345 4.39 -4.08 8.68
C CYS A 345 5.11 -5.28 9.34
N GLY A 346 5.47 -6.28 8.55
CA GLY A 346 6.16 -7.47 9.06
C GLY A 346 7.54 -7.20 9.64
N ASN A 347 8.17 -6.06 9.31
CA ASN A 347 9.40 -5.62 9.97
C ASN A 347 9.26 -5.50 11.49
N TYR A 348 8.05 -5.28 12.00
CA TYR A 348 7.77 -5.20 13.45
C TYR A 348 7.36 -6.54 14.08
N ASN A 349 7.31 -7.64 13.33
CA ASN A 349 6.94 -8.94 13.88
C ASN A 349 7.87 -9.38 14.99
N GLY A 350 7.28 -9.83 16.11
CA GLY A 350 8.02 -10.21 17.31
C GLY A 350 8.84 -9.06 17.89
N ASP A 351 8.32 -7.84 17.88
CA ASP A 351 9.02 -6.60 18.27
C ASP A 351 10.30 -6.38 17.42
N GLY A 352 10.22 -6.64 16.13
CA GLY A 352 11.32 -6.50 15.19
C GLY A 352 12.30 -7.67 15.14
N HIS A 353 12.12 -8.71 15.99
CA HIS A 353 13.10 -9.80 16.14
C HIS A 353 12.93 -10.95 15.15
N CYS A 354 11.77 -11.06 14.53
CA CYS A 354 11.44 -12.17 13.66
C CYS A 354 10.61 -11.67 12.47
N PRO A 355 11.20 -10.88 11.57
CA PRO A 355 10.53 -10.46 10.37
C PRO A 355 10.12 -11.67 9.53
N PRO A 356 8.96 -11.66 8.83
CA PRO A 356 8.47 -12.79 8.08
C PRO A 356 9.32 -13.04 6.83
N ASN A 357 9.22 -14.24 6.29
CA ASN A 357 9.78 -14.56 4.99
C ASN A 357 9.25 -13.58 3.91
N TYR A 358 10.09 -13.25 2.93
CA TYR A 358 9.63 -12.50 1.75
C TYR A 358 8.47 -13.20 1.06
N ASN A 359 7.58 -12.43 0.45
CA ASN A 359 6.59 -12.96 -0.46
C ASN A 359 7.24 -13.63 -1.69
N PRO A 360 6.53 -14.55 -2.36
CA PRO A 360 7.09 -15.30 -3.49
C PRO A 360 7.51 -14.43 -4.67
N TRP A 361 6.81 -13.30 -4.93
CA TRP A 361 7.18 -12.38 -6.00
C TRP A 361 8.55 -11.75 -5.75
N SER A 362 8.83 -11.30 -4.51
CA SER A 362 10.12 -10.73 -4.13
C SER A 362 11.25 -11.74 -4.25
N LYS A 363 11.05 -12.99 -3.79
CA LYS A 363 12.02 -14.08 -3.97
C LYS A 363 12.26 -14.38 -5.46
N TYR A 364 11.22 -14.39 -6.27
CA TYR A 364 11.32 -14.58 -7.73
C TYR A 364 12.02 -13.40 -8.41
N PHE A 365 11.73 -12.16 -7.97
CA PHE A 365 12.40 -10.96 -8.45
C PHE A 365 13.91 -11.02 -8.24
N PHE A 366 14.37 -11.52 -7.10
CA PHE A 366 15.79 -11.74 -6.80
C PHE A 366 16.37 -12.99 -7.48
N GLY A 367 15.55 -13.87 -8.02
CA GLY A 367 15.99 -15.15 -8.58
C GLY A 367 16.30 -16.23 -7.52
N TRP A 368 15.76 -16.07 -6.31
CA TRP A 368 15.93 -17.02 -5.21
C TRP A 368 14.91 -18.15 -5.21
N VAL A 369 13.83 -18.01 -5.95
CA VAL A 369 12.85 -19.05 -6.22
C VAL A 369 12.50 -19.04 -7.70
N ASP A 370 12.21 -20.21 -8.25
CA ASP A 370 11.71 -20.38 -9.60
C ASP A 370 10.29 -20.96 -9.53
N PRO A 371 9.24 -20.13 -9.62
CA PRO A 371 7.87 -20.59 -9.46
C PRO A 371 7.48 -21.60 -10.54
N VAL A 372 6.80 -22.65 -10.14
CA VAL A 372 6.29 -23.71 -11.02
C VAL A 372 4.97 -23.25 -11.63
N ASN A 373 4.84 -23.29 -12.95
CA ASN A 373 3.55 -23.16 -13.61
C ASN A 373 2.85 -24.53 -13.61
N PRO A 374 1.63 -24.65 -13.03
CA PRO A 374 0.95 -25.95 -12.97
C PRO A 374 0.40 -26.41 -14.35
N GLY A 375 0.49 -25.58 -15.38
CA GLY A 375 -0.08 -25.86 -16.69
C GLY A 375 -1.61 -25.64 -16.71
N ARG A 376 -2.29 -26.31 -17.67
CA ARG A 376 -3.76 -26.28 -17.76
C ARG A 376 -4.44 -27.60 -17.42
N ASP A 377 -3.68 -28.67 -17.38
CA ASP A 377 -4.19 -29.98 -17.01
C ASP A 377 -4.39 -30.07 -15.50
N SER A 378 -5.26 -31.01 -15.08
CA SER A 378 -5.48 -31.24 -13.65
C SER A 378 -4.22 -31.76 -12.98
N THR A 379 -3.61 -30.93 -12.13
CA THR A 379 -2.31 -31.20 -11.47
C THR A 379 -2.48 -31.25 -9.95
N LEU A 380 -1.90 -32.27 -9.32
CA LEU A 380 -1.77 -32.31 -7.87
C LEU A 380 -0.64 -31.36 -7.46
N VAL A 381 -0.99 -30.37 -6.65
CA VAL A 381 -0.06 -29.39 -6.07
C VAL A 381 0.25 -29.81 -4.65
N THR A 382 1.54 -29.89 -4.31
CA THR A 382 2.00 -30.07 -2.94
C THR A 382 2.94 -28.91 -2.59
N LEU A 383 2.63 -28.22 -1.52
CA LEU A 383 3.37 -27.04 -1.05
C LEU A 383 4.01 -27.35 0.30
N TYR A 384 5.29 -27.02 0.42
CA TYR A 384 6.09 -27.15 1.63
C TYR A 384 6.33 -25.77 2.26
N PRO A 385 6.57 -25.71 3.58
CA PRO A 385 6.69 -24.45 4.30
C PRO A 385 7.76 -23.50 3.75
N SER A 386 7.45 -22.21 3.80
CA SER A 386 8.27 -21.13 3.24
C SER A 386 9.70 -21.06 3.79
N GLY A 387 9.95 -21.47 5.02
CA GLY A 387 11.27 -21.46 5.66
C GLY A 387 12.11 -22.71 5.44
N THR A 388 11.67 -23.68 4.61
CA THR A 388 12.36 -24.96 4.43
C THR A 388 13.10 -25.07 3.11
N GLU A 389 14.08 -25.98 3.04
CA GLU A 389 14.78 -26.32 1.79
C GLU A 389 13.82 -26.84 0.71
N SER A 390 12.75 -27.52 1.14
CA SER A 390 11.72 -28.06 0.25
C SER A 390 10.71 -27.00 -0.22
N HIS A 391 10.79 -25.77 0.28
CA HIS A 391 9.88 -24.69 -0.11
C HIS A 391 9.77 -24.54 -1.63
N ASN A 392 8.55 -24.50 -2.10
CA ASN A 392 8.21 -24.34 -3.50
C ASN A 392 7.03 -23.38 -3.67
N VAL A 393 6.95 -22.76 -4.83
CA VAL A 393 5.95 -21.77 -5.18
C VAL A 393 5.32 -22.14 -6.51
N TYR A 394 4.02 -21.97 -6.63
CA TYR A 394 3.34 -22.07 -7.93
C TYR A 394 2.93 -20.67 -8.41
N GLN A 395 3.10 -20.42 -9.70
CA GLN A 395 2.66 -19.21 -10.38
C GLN A 395 1.49 -19.51 -11.30
N ILE A 396 0.37 -18.85 -11.08
CA ILE A 396 -0.87 -19.00 -11.84
C ILE A 396 -1.18 -17.68 -12.55
N ASN A 397 -1.51 -17.75 -13.84
CA ASN A 397 -2.00 -16.60 -14.60
C ASN A 397 -3.05 -17.03 -15.64
N ALA A 398 -3.85 -16.09 -16.10
CA ALA A 398 -4.93 -16.35 -17.06
C ALA A 398 -4.44 -16.93 -18.40
N SER A 399 -3.22 -16.62 -18.83
CA SER A 399 -2.66 -17.16 -20.08
C SER A 399 -2.19 -18.61 -19.97
N GLY A 400 -2.05 -19.13 -18.73
CA GLY A 400 -1.48 -20.45 -18.46
C GLY A 400 -0.01 -20.57 -18.80
N SER A 401 0.69 -19.46 -19.02
CA SER A 401 2.12 -19.41 -19.30
C SER A 401 2.91 -18.76 -18.15
N LYS A 402 4.13 -19.24 -17.91
CA LYS A 402 5.03 -18.62 -16.93
C LYS A 402 5.37 -17.20 -17.37
N GLN A 403 5.15 -16.24 -16.50
CA GLN A 403 5.49 -14.85 -16.73
C GLN A 403 6.65 -14.44 -15.82
N ALA A 404 7.64 -13.75 -16.36
CA ALA A 404 8.79 -13.31 -15.59
C ALA A 404 8.38 -12.26 -14.52
N ALA A 405 9.01 -12.30 -13.36
CA ALA A 405 8.73 -11.39 -12.24
C ALA A 405 8.79 -9.89 -12.61
N LYS A 406 9.60 -9.55 -13.61
CA LYS A 406 9.77 -8.17 -14.08
C LYS A 406 8.88 -7.80 -15.28
N THR A 407 7.98 -8.69 -15.68
CA THR A 407 7.04 -8.45 -16.79
C THR A 407 5.72 -7.95 -16.23
N LYS A 408 5.21 -6.86 -16.80
CA LYS A 408 3.92 -6.28 -16.42
C LYS A 408 2.77 -7.28 -16.54
N GLY A 409 1.88 -7.30 -15.57
CA GLY A 409 0.64 -8.07 -15.58
C GLY A 409 0.34 -8.82 -14.30
N LEU A 410 -0.90 -9.27 -14.21
CA LEU A 410 -1.44 -9.97 -13.06
C LEU A 410 -1.00 -11.43 -13.00
N ASN A 411 -0.46 -11.83 -11.86
CA ASN A 411 -0.15 -13.20 -11.51
C ASN A 411 -0.60 -13.50 -10.09
N TYR A 412 -0.87 -14.77 -9.83
CA TYR A 412 -1.05 -15.27 -8.48
C TYR A 412 0.11 -16.20 -8.15
N TYR A 413 0.66 -16.03 -6.94
CA TYR A 413 1.71 -16.89 -6.41
C TYR A 413 1.14 -17.65 -5.22
N VAL A 414 1.35 -18.96 -5.20
CA VAL A 414 0.78 -19.85 -4.17
C VAL A 414 1.91 -20.49 -3.40
N GLU A 415 1.89 -20.35 -2.08
CA GLU A 415 2.87 -20.94 -1.16
C GLU A 415 2.21 -21.45 0.12
N TYR A 416 2.97 -22.13 0.96
CA TYR A 416 2.56 -22.53 2.30
C TYR A 416 3.38 -21.81 3.36
N ARG A 417 2.68 -21.20 4.34
CA ARG A 417 3.22 -20.60 5.56
C ARG A 417 2.76 -21.41 6.76
N ASP A 418 3.66 -21.81 7.66
CA ASP A 418 3.36 -22.74 8.76
C ASP A 418 3.47 -22.13 10.16
N GLN A 419 3.77 -20.84 10.27
CA GLN A 419 4.03 -20.12 11.52
C GLN A 419 5.22 -20.68 12.29
N THR A 420 6.26 -21.11 11.58
CA THR A 420 7.54 -21.52 12.18
C THR A 420 8.70 -20.70 11.61
N GLY A 421 9.84 -20.72 12.28
CA GLY A 421 11.01 -19.98 11.81
C GLY A 421 10.74 -18.49 11.68
N TRP A 422 11.11 -17.91 10.57
CA TRP A 422 10.87 -16.50 10.27
C TRP A 422 9.38 -16.15 10.17
N ASP A 423 8.50 -17.12 9.94
CA ASP A 423 7.04 -16.92 9.87
C ASP A 423 6.33 -17.10 11.22
N SER A 424 7.06 -17.25 12.35
CA SER A 424 6.48 -17.54 13.68
C SER A 424 5.43 -16.52 14.14
N PHE A 425 5.52 -15.29 13.66
CA PHE A 425 4.62 -14.19 14.01
C PHE A 425 3.66 -13.81 12.87
N THR A 426 3.61 -14.57 11.78
CA THR A 426 2.57 -14.34 10.77
C THR A 426 1.19 -14.65 11.33
N PRO A 427 0.13 -13.97 10.85
CA PRO A 427 -1.20 -14.08 11.46
C PRO A 427 -1.82 -15.48 11.49
N ALA A 428 -1.48 -16.36 10.52
CA ALA A 428 -2.01 -17.73 10.46
C ALA A 428 -1.09 -18.68 9.69
N ALA A 429 -1.39 -20.00 9.80
CA ALA A 429 -0.70 -21.05 9.06
C ALA A 429 -1.64 -21.72 8.05
N GLY A 430 -1.24 -21.72 6.76
CA GLY A 430 -2.00 -22.31 5.67
C GLY A 430 -1.43 -22.02 4.29
N LEU A 431 -2.15 -22.45 3.26
CA LEU A 431 -1.89 -22.02 1.89
C LEU A 431 -2.22 -20.54 1.75
N VAL A 432 -1.27 -19.78 1.27
CA VAL A 432 -1.38 -18.34 1.02
C VAL A 432 -1.37 -18.11 -0.49
N ILE A 433 -2.28 -17.29 -0.97
CA ILE A 433 -2.35 -16.88 -2.37
C ILE A 433 -2.01 -15.38 -2.44
N TRP A 434 -0.90 -15.06 -3.08
CA TRP A 434 -0.47 -13.69 -3.34
C TRP A 434 -0.96 -13.22 -4.70
N ARG A 435 -1.72 -12.15 -4.73
CA ARG A 435 -2.03 -11.41 -5.95
C ARG A 435 -0.90 -10.43 -6.22
N CYS A 436 -0.31 -10.46 -7.40
CA CYS A 436 0.69 -9.50 -7.84
C CYS A 436 0.40 -9.02 -9.25
N ASP A 437 0.00 -7.76 -9.38
CA ASP A 437 -0.13 -7.05 -10.65
C ASP A 437 1.07 -6.10 -10.81
N PHE A 438 2.19 -6.68 -11.26
CA PHE A 438 3.44 -5.94 -11.37
C PHE A 438 3.36 -4.81 -12.39
N ASP A 439 3.73 -3.60 -11.96
CA ASP A 439 3.91 -2.43 -12.80
C ASP A 439 5.22 -1.71 -12.46
N THR A 440 6.10 -1.61 -13.45
CA THR A 440 7.44 -1.01 -13.26
C THR A 440 7.39 0.43 -12.76
N ALA A 441 6.39 1.22 -13.17
CA ALA A 441 6.28 2.62 -12.75
C ALA A 441 5.80 2.72 -11.29
N ALA A 442 4.87 1.84 -10.88
CA ALA A 442 4.41 1.77 -9.50
C ALA A 442 5.53 1.34 -8.55
N TRP A 443 6.31 0.29 -8.92
CA TRP A 443 7.45 -0.18 -8.12
C TRP A 443 8.56 0.88 -8.02
N LYS A 444 8.96 1.48 -9.15
CA LYS A 444 9.97 2.56 -9.14
C LYS A 444 9.52 3.82 -8.42
N GLY A 445 8.21 4.04 -8.33
CA GLY A 445 7.63 5.18 -7.64
C GLY A 445 7.34 4.93 -6.17
N ASN A 446 7.73 3.79 -5.61
CA ASN A 446 7.42 3.35 -4.24
C ASN A 446 5.92 3.41 -3.91
N ARG A 447 5.07 2.97 -4.83
CA ARG A 447 3.60 3.07 -4.72
C ARG A 447 2.84 1.87 -5.31
N PRO A 448 3.26 0.61 -5.06
CA PRO A 448 2.54 -0.54 -5.61
C PRO A 448 1.10 -0.63 -5.08
N ASN A 449 0.84 -0.20 -3.85
CA ASN A 449 -0.46 -0.31 -3.21
C ASN A 449 -1.14 1.04 -2.91
N ASN A 450 -0.76 2.11 -3.62
CA ASN A 450 -1.29 3.46 -3.38
C ASN A 450 -2.59 3.76 -4.13
N THR A 451 -3.04 2.90 -5.04
CA THR A 451 -4.32 3.08 -5.72
C THR A 451 -5.42 2.49 -4.86
N ALA A 452 -6.31 3.35 -4.38
CA ALA A 452 -7.41 2.94 -3.54
C ALA A 452 -8.25 1.84 -4.20
N GLY A 453 -8.51 0.77 -3.47
CA GLY A 453 -9.28 -0.37 -3.95
C GLY A 453 -8.59 -1.28 -5.00
N GLU A 454 -7.35 -0.96 -5.40
CA GLU A 454 -6.60 -1.73 -6.40
C GLU A 454 -5.19 -2.05 -5.93
N PRO A 455 -5.02 -2.85 -4.88
CA PRO A 455 -3.70 -3.25 -4.41
C PRO A 455 -3.01 -4.10 -5.48
N ARG A 456 -1.77 -3.74 -5.82
CA ARG A 456 -0.97 -4.49 -6.80
C ARG A 456 -0.26 -5.68 -6.20
N LEU A 457 0.10 -5.62 -4.92
CA LEU A 457 0.67 -6.75 -4.19
C LEU A 457 -0.07 -6.94 -2.85
N THR A 458 -0.84 -8.02 -2.74
CA THR A 458 -1.63 -8.34 -1.54
C THR A 458 -1.95 -9.83 -1.47
N LEU A 459 -2.61 -10.24 -0.39
CA LEU A 459 -3.12 -11.61 -0.27
C LEU A 459 -4.56 -11.71 -0.79
N VAL A 460 -4.88 -12.86 -1.36
CA VAL A 460 -6.27 -13.30 -1.59
C VAL A 460 -6.74 -14.02 -0.34
N CYS A 461 -7.69 -13.43 0.36
CA CYS A 461 -8.21 -14.00 1.60
C CYS A 461 -9.32 -15.01 1.36
N SER A 462 -9.30 -16.11 2.11
CA SER A 462 -10.31 -17.18 2.03
C SER A 462 -11.71 -16.70 2.42
N SER A 463 -11.80 -15.73 3.30
CA SER A 463 -13.08 -15.12 3.71
C SER A 463 -13.69 -14.17 2.66
N GLY A 464 -12.96 -13.86 1.58
CA GLY A 464 -13.35 -12.82 0.62
C GLY A 464 -13.18 -11.38 1.12
N VAL A 465 -12.73 -11.19 2.36
CA VAL A 465 -12.42 -9.88 2.96
C VAL A 465 -10.93 -9.61 2.82
N MET A 466 -10.55 -8.33 2.72
CA MET A 466 -9.16 -7.96 2.51
C MET A 466 -8.27 -8.17 3.74
N VAL A 467 -6.99 -8.44 3.49
CA VAL A 467 -5.96 -8.46 4.55
C VAL A 467 -6.01 -7.18 5.37
N GLY A 468 -5.81 -7.28 6.66
CA GLY A 468 -5.80 -6.13 7.57
C GLY A 468 -7.10 -5.90 8.33
N SER A 469 -8.24 -6.35 7.79
CA SER A 469 -9.49 -6.42 8.55
C SER A 469 -9.66 -7.76 9.27
N LEU A 470 -8.76 -8.72 9.04
CA LEU A 470 -8.86 -10.10 9.53
C LEU A 470 -7.68 -10.47 10.43
N ASN A 471 -8.00 -11.15 11.52
CA ASN A 471 -7.03 -11.79 12.39
C ASN A 471 -6.81 -13.24 11.93
N GLY A 472 -5.85 -13.43 11.04
CA GLY A 472 -5.24 -14.72 10.77
C GLY A 472 -6.02 -15.71 9.95
N ALA A 473 -7.02 -16.39 10.51
CA ALA A 473 -7.67 -17.53 9.88
C ALA A 473 -8.31 -17.22 8.51
N GLY A 474 -8.85 -16.02 8.32
CA GLY A 474 -9.44 -15.58 7.06
C GLY A 474 -8.43 -15.24 5.97
N ASN A 475 -7.14 -15.22 6.27
CA ASN A 475 -6.09 -14.91 5.29
C ASN A 475 -5.58 -16.14 4.54
N VAL A 476 -5.84 -17.34 5.03
CA VAL A 476 -5.25 -18.59 4.55
C VAL A 476 -6.30 -19.59 4.09
N PHE A 477 -5.86 -20.59 3.32
CA PHE A 477 -6.64 -21.76 2.93
C PHE A 477 -6.04 -23.05 3.51
N PRO A 478 -6.85 -24.06 3.89
CA PRO A 478 -8.30 -23.95 4.04
C PRO A 478 -8.66 -23.07 5.23
N ASN A 479 -9.82 -22.43 5.15
CA ASN A 479 -10.44 -21.78 6.30
C ASN A 479 -11.78 -22.47 6.57
N GLU A 480 -11.94 -23.07 7.75
CA GLU A 480 -13.13 -23.79 8.19
C GLU A 480 -13.84 -24.60 7.08
N THR A 481 -14.69 -23.93 6.31
CA THR A 481 -15.47 -24.53 5.21
C THR A 481 -14.93 -24.22 3.82
N ILE A 482 -13.96 -23.29 3.69
CA ILE A 482 -13.45 -22.85 2.38
C ILE A 482 -12.19 -23.62 2.03
N THR A 483 -12.34 -24.60 1.13
CA THR A 483 -11.27 -25.50 0.68
C THR A 483 -10.97 -25.36 -0.81
N ALA A 484 -11.41 -24.26 -1.42
CA ALA A 484 -11.23 -24.00 -2.85
C ALA A 484 -11.04 -22.49 -3.13
N TRP A 485 -10.45 -22.21 -4.26
CA TRP A 485 -10.27 -20.84 -4.78
C TRP A 485 -10.39 -20.84 -6.31
N THR A 486 -10.86 -19.73 -6.87
CA THR A 486 -10.84 -19.43 -8.30
C THR A 486 -10.51 -17.96 -8.54
N ASP A 487 -9.84 -17.67 -9.65
CA ASP A 487 -9.58 -16.30 -10.10
C ASP A 487 -10.69 -15.71 -10.99
N GLY A 488 -11.71 -16.51 -11.32
CA GLY A 488 -12.74 -16.13 -12.28
C GLY A 488 -12.31 -16.19 -13.75
N GLU A 489 -11.03 -16.46 -14.02
CA GLU A 489 -10.43 -16.58 -15.34
C GLU A 489 -10.20 -18.04 -15.76
N GLY A 490 -10.89 -18.96 -15.08
CA GLY A 490 -10.84 -20.40 -15.31
C GLY A 490 -9.79 -21.16 -14.52
N ASN A 491 -8.98 -20.50 -13.69
CA ASN A 491 -8.04 -21.17 -12.81
C ASN A 491 -8.69 -21.54 -11.50
N HIS A 492 -8.49 -22.79 -11.06
CA HIS A 492 -9.10 -23.33 -9.85
C HIS A 492 -8.07 -24.07 -8.99
N LEU A 493 -8.13 -23.84 -7.68
CA LEU A 493 -7.54 -24.70 -6.66
C LEU A 493 -8.68 -25.36 -5.89
N GLN A 494 -8.68 -26.68 -5.80
CA GLN A 494 -9.74 -27.45 -5.16
C GLN A 494 -9.19 -28.48 -4.19
N GLY A 495 -9.99 -28.82 -3.17
CA GLY A 495 -9.61 -29.81 -2.16
C GLY A 495 -8.37 -29.42 -1.38
N ILE A 496 -8.25 -28.11 -1.06
CA ILE A 496 -7.12 -27.61 -0.28
C ILE A 496 -7.15 -28.28 1.10
N THR A 497 -6.10 -29.01 1.41
CA THR A 497 -5.98 -29.80 2.63
C THR A 497 -4.62 -29.53 3.28
N LYS A 498 -4.64 -29.03 4.51
CA LYS A 498 -3.45 -28.84 5.33
C LYS A 498 -3.14 -30.16 6.07
N LYS A 499 -1.88 -30.56 5.99
CA LYS A 499 -1.28 -31.66 6.74
C LYS A 499 -0.25 -31.09 7.72
N GLU A 500 0.43 -31.96 8.44
CA GLU A 500 1.42 -31.57 9.44
C GLU A 500 2.60 -30.79 8.79
N ASP A 501 3.11 -31.29 7.66
CA ASP A 501 4.34 -30.83 7.01
C ASP A 501 4.12 -30.20 5.62
N ASN A 502 2.90 -30.20 5.11
CA ASN A 502 2.59 -29.67 3.77
C ASN A 502 1.12 -29.31 3.60
N VAL A 503 0.84 -28.60 2.51
CA VAL A 503 -0.53 -28.38 2.02
C VAL A 503 -0.67 -28.99 0.65
N THR A 504 -1.76 -29.71 0.42
CA THR A 504 -2.06 -30.30 -0.90
C THR A 504 -3.34 -29.73 -1.45
N CYS A 505 -3.39 -29.53 -2.76
CA CYS A 505 -4.62 -29.18 -3.49
C CYS A 505 -4.52 -29.67 -4.94
N ARG A 506 -5.63 -29.61 -5.67
CA ARG A 506 -5.65 -29.89 -7.09
C ARG A 506 -5.85 -28.59 -7.88
N PHE A 507 -4.90 -28.28 -8.73
CA PHE A 507 -5.05 -27.22 -9.72
C PHE A 507 -5.72 -27.80 -10.97
N HIS A 508 -6.61 -27.03 -11.62
CA HIS A 508 -7.09 -27.27 -12.96
C HIS A 508 -7.56 -25.97 -13.61
N TYR A 509 -7.56 -25.97 -14.94
CA TYR A 509 -8.08 -24.87 -15.73
C TYR A 509 -9.37 -25.32 -16.42
N ASP A 510 -10.43 -24.53 -16.26
CA ASP A 510 -11.72 -24.76 -16.92
C ASP A 510 -12.26 -23.45 -17.51
N SER A 511 -12.10 -23.29 -18.81
CA SER A 511 -12.58 -22.11 -19.52
C SER A 511 -14.09 -21.94 -19.51
N SER A 512 -14.86 -22.97 -19.16
CA SER A 512 -16.31 -22.87 -19.04
C SER A 512 -16.75 -22.10 -17.80
N THR A 513 -15.83 -21.96 -16.81
CA THR A 513 -16.06 -21.22 -15.57
C THR A 513 -15.63 -19.75 -15.66
N ILE A 514 -15.10 -19.31 -16.81
CA ILE A 514 -14.84 -17.89 -17.04
C ILE A 514 -16.17 -17.15 -16.95
N VAL A 515 -16.18 -16.15 -16.07
CA VAL A 515 -17.38 -15.32 -15.88
C VAL A 515 -17.76 -14.68 -17.21
N LYS A 516 -18.95 -14.98 -17.67
CA LYS A 516 -19.53 -14.38 -18.89
C LYS A 516 -20.52 -13.31 -18.50
N PRO A 517 -20.73 -12.30 -19.35
CA PRO A 517 -21.78 -11.32 -19.10
C PRO A 517 -23.13 -11.99 -18.89
N ILE A 518 -23.74 -11.73 -17.74
CA ILE A 518 -25.04 -12.31 -17.34
C ILE A 518 -26.17 -11.32 -17.67
N TRP A 519 -25.84 -10.03 -17.56
CA TRP A 519 -26.81 -8.95 -17.65
C TRP A 519 -26.65 -8.20 -18.98
N THR A 520 -27.72 -8.12 -19.72
CA THR A 520 -27.77 -7.41 -21.03
C THR A 520 -28.62 -6.16 -20.97
N ASP A 521 -29.46 -6.05 -19.95
CA ASP A 521 -30.51 -5.06 -19.77
C ASP A 521 -30.54 -4.60 -18.30
N TRP A 522 -31.61 -4.92 -17.58
CA TRP A 522 -31.70 -4.69 -16.13
C TRP A 522 -30.85 -5.70 -15.36
N ALA A 523 -29.87 -5.19 -14.64
CA ALA A 523 -29.01 -5.96 -13.74
C ALA A 523 -29.46 -5.76 -12.30
N TYR A 524 -29.66 -6.84 -11.54
CA TYR A 524 -30.14 -6.81 -10.15
C TYR A 524 -29.93 -8.14 -9.44
N TYR A 525 -30.06 -8.13 -8.11
CA TYR A 525 -29.97 -9.33 -7.29
C TYR A 525 -31.21 -9.56 -6.39
N ASP A 526 -32.12 -8.60 -6.36
CA ASP A 526 -33.37 -8.71 -5.60
C ASP A 526 -34.42 -9.61 -6.28
N ASP A 527 -35.40 -10.11 -5.52
CA ASP A 527 -36.53 -10.91 -6.03
C ASP A 527 -37.79 -10.07 -6.29
N GLY A 528 -37.71 -8.76 -6.11
CA GLY A 528 -38.82 -7.81 -6.29
C GLY A 528 -39.75 -7.66 -5.12
N ASN A 529 -39.56 -8.42 -4.03
CA ASN A 529 -40.42 -8.39 -2.84
C ASN A 529 -39.70 -7.68 -1.67
N PRO A 530 -40.20 -6.53 -1.19
CA PRO A 530 -39.57 -5.82 -0.07
C PRO A 530 -39.84 -6.57 1.24
N TYR A 531 -38.76 -6.89 1.95
CA TYR A 531 -38.84 -7.64 3.21
C TYR A 531 -38.31 -6.87 4.41
N LEU A 532 -37.15 -6.25 4.31
CA LEU A 532 -36.47 -5.61 5.43
C LEU A 532 -36.27 -4.12 5.19
N LEU A 533 -36.69 -3.34 6.17
CA LEU A 533 -36.33 -1.93 6.28
C LEU A 533 -35.18 -1.83 7.28
N LYS A 534 -34.01 -1.48 6.82
CA LYS A 534 -32.87 -1.20 7.70
C LYS A 534 -32.67 0.30 7.73
N GLY A 535 -32.81 0.91 8.91
CA GLY A 535 -32.50 2.31 9.15
C GLY A 535 -31.46 2.44 10.25
N TYR A 536 -30.67 3.48 10.21
CA TYR A 536 -29.70 3.80 11.25
C TYR A 536 -29.91 5.22 11.75
N ASN A 537 -30.06 5.35 13.07
CA ASN A 537 -30.18 6.65 13.73
C ASN A 537 -28.86 7.44 13.63
N LYS A 538 -28.93 8.61 13.01
CA LYS A 538 -27.99 9.73 13.18
C LYS A 538 -26.62 9.69 12.52
N LYS A 539 -26.38 9.09 11.35
CA LYS A 539 -25.14 9.39 10.59
C LYS A 539 -25.33 9.07 9.11
N MET A 540 -24.47 9.64 8.30
CA MET A 540 -24.36 9.31 6.88
C MET A 540 -24.27 7.79 6.73
N PHE A 541 -25.22 7.22 6.02
CA PHE A 541 -25.34 5.79 5.75
C PHE A 541 -25.33 5.58 4.26
N TYR A 542 -24.48 4.68 3.81
CA TYR A 542 -24.39 4.26 2.42
C TYR A 542 -24.81 2.82 2.29
N TRP A 543 -25.56 2.49 1.26
CA TRP A 543 -25.92 1.12 0.91
C TRP A 543 -25.92 0.96 -0.60
N GLY A 544 -25.69 -0.25 -1.10
CA GLY A 544 -25.70 -0.44 -2.55
C GLY A 544 -25.29 -1.82 -2.98
N ILE A 545 -25.17 -1.95 -4.28
CA ILE A 545 -24.90 -3.22 -4.95
C ILE A 545 -23.61 -3.15 -5.75
N LYS A 546 -22.99 -4.32 -5.90
CA LYS A 546 -21.80 -4.55 -6.70
C LYS A 546 -22.10 -5.54 -7.80
N PHE A 547 -21.77 -5.18 -9.04
CA PHE A 547 -21.67 -6.12 -10.14
C PHE A 547 -20.20 -6.47 -10.36
N PRO A 548 -19.81 -7.76 -10.20
CA PRO A 548 -18.45 -8.20 -10.44
C PRO A 548 -18.00 -7.95 -11.89
N ALA A 549 -16.69 -7.83 -12.08
CA ALA A 549 -16.08 -7.75 -13.41
C ALA A 549 -16.60 -8.86 -14.34
N ASN A 550 -16.76 -8.52 -15.61
CA ASN A 550 -17.22 -9.42 -16.69
C ASN A 550 -18.67 -9.94 -16.56
N THR A 551 -19.47 -9.41 -15.61
CA THR A 551 -20.90 -9.82 -15.47
C THR A 551 -21.86 -8.98 -16.31
N LEU A 552 -21.44 -7.80 -16.76
CA LEU A 552 -22.24 -6.87 -17.53
C LEU A 552 -21.85 -6.90 -19.02
N ALA A 553 -22.85 -7.01 -19.91
CA ALA A 553 -22.62 -7.15 -21.36
C ALA A 553 -22.32 -5.83 -22.07
N ASN A 554 -22.76 -4.70 -21.49
CA ASN A 554 -22.59 -3.36 -22.04
C ASN A 554 -21.81 -2.50 -21.06
N ASP A 555 -21.09 -1.52 -21.57
CA ASP A 555 -20.21 -0.60 -20.87
C ASP A 555 -20.87 0.74 -20.46
N THR A 556 -22.21 0.79 -20.51
CA THR A 556 -22.97 2.01 -20.24
C THR A 556 -24.11 1.74 -19.27
N LEU A 557 -24.30 2.66 -18.32
CA LEU A 557 -25.42 2.72 -17.39
C LEU A 557 -26.23 3.98 -17.67
N SER A 558 -27.54 3.83 -17.91
CA SER A 558 -28.41 4.96 -18.24
C SER A 558 -29.55 5.18 -17.26
N LYS A 559 -29.94 4.15 -16.50
CA LYS A 559 -31.00 4.25 -15.50
C LYS A 559 -30.68 3.43 -14.26
N VAL A 560 -31.23 3.86 -13.14
CA VAL A 560 -31.24 3.13 -11.88
C VAL A 560 -32.68 3.02 -11.38
N LYS A 561 -33.07 1.87 -10.84
CA LYS A 561 -34.29 1.71 -10.05
C LYS A 561 -33.97 1.49 -8.59
N ILE A 562 -34.67 2.21 -7.74
CA ILE A 562 -34.62 2.03 -6.29
C ILE A 562 -36.03 1.74 -5.79
N PHE A 563 -36.17 0.92 -4.77
CA PHE A 563 -37.46 0.71 -4.13
C PHE A 563 -37.60 1.70 -2.99
N GLU A 564 -38.68 2.50 -3.02
CA GLU A 564 -39.00 3.52 -2.00
C GLU A 564 -40.18 3.10 -1.14
N ASP A 565 -40.16 3.54 0.12
CA ASP A 565 -41.34 3.53 1.01
C ASP A 565 -41.61 4.97 1.44
N ILE A 566 -42.78 5.49 1.07
CA ILE A 566 -43.19 6.87 1.32
C ILE A 566 -43.15 7.30 2.79
N ARG A 567 -43.18 6.33 3.70
CA ARG A 567 -43.11 6.61 5.14
C ARG A 567 -41.73 7.03 5.60
N PHE A 568 -40.68 6.63 4.84
CA PHE A 568 -39.30 6.70 5.25
C PHE A 568 -38.43 7.48 4.25
N ASN A 569 -38.58 7.27 2.95
CA ASN A 569 -37.82 7.99 1.93
C ASN A 569 -38.43 9.39 1.71
N THR A 570 -38.06 10.32 2.58
CA THR A 570 -38.58 11.70 2.60
C THR A 570 -37.56 12.76 2.24
N GLN A 571 -36.29 12.36 2.12
CA GLN A 571 -35.16 13.24 1.79
C GLN A 571 -34.59 12.88 0.42
N PRO A 572 -33.90 13.82 -0.25
CA PRO A 572 -33.20 13.52 -1.49
C PRO A 572 -32.18 12.41 -1.35
N ILE A 573 -32.14 11.50 -2.32
CA ILE A 573 -31.26 10.35 -2.37
C ILE A 573 -30.09 10.67 -3.31
N SER A 574 -28.87 10.54 -2.82
CA SER A 574 -27.67 10.65 -3.65
C SER A 574 -27.30 9.28 -4.22
N ILE A 575 -27.10 9.22 -5.53
CA ILE A 575 -26.66 8.05 -6.29
C ILE A 575 -25.19 8.24 -6.64
N TYR A 576 -24.37 7.26 -6.31
CA TYR A 576 -22.95 7.22 -6.64
C TYR A 576 -22.67 6.00 -7.50
N VAL A 577 -21.98 6.18 -8.61
CA VAL A 577 -21.53 5.09 -9.48
C VAL A 577 -20.00 5.06 -9.47
N PHE A 578 -19.45 3.88 -9.18
CA PHE A 578 -18.01 3.69 -9.19
C PHE A 578 -17.63 2.58 -10.17
N SER A 579 -16.51 2.74 -10.87
CA SER A 579 -15.96 1.73 -11.77
C SER A 579 -14.58 1.30 -11.31
N GLY A 580 -14.38 -0.01 -11.22
CA GLY A 580 -13.14 -0.58 -10.68
C GLY A 580 -13.12 -0.67 -9.15
N GLY A 581 -11.97 -1.09 -8.65
CA GLY A 581 -11.73 -1.23 -7.24
C GLY A 581 -12.41 -2.44 -6.58
N ILE A 582 -11.88 -2.78 -5.42
CA ILE A 582 -12.48 -3.81 -4.54
C ILE A 582 -13.51 -3.21 -3.59
N PHE A 583 -13.49 -1.89 -3.41
CA PHE A 583 -14.48 -1.09 -2.69
C PHE A 583 -14.78 0.21 -3.44
N PRO A 584 -15.97 0.81 -3.22
CA PRO A 584 -16.29 2.15 -3.70
C PRO A 584 -15.42 3.19 -3.01
N MET A 585 -14.65 3.95 -3.78
CA MET A 585 -13.72 4.94 -3.28
C MET A 585 -13.79 6.21 -4.13
N LYS A 586 -13.40 7.36 -3.58
CA LYS A 586 -13.46 8.64 -4.29
C LYS A 586 -12.75 8.59 -5.65
N ASP A 587 -11.64 7.86 -5.74
CA ASP A 587 -10.80 7.83 -6.95
C ASP A 587 -11.38 6.96 -8.07
N ASN A 588 -12.32 6.06 -7.76
CA ASN A 588 -13.04 5.28 -8.76
C ASN A 588 -14.52 5.71 -8.94
N LEU A 589 -14.89 6.85 -8.33
CA LEU A 589 -16.19 7.50 -8.58
C LEU A 589 -16.22 8.06 -10.00
N ILE A 590 -17.18 7.60 -10.80
CA ILE A 590 -17.36 8.02 -12.20
C ILE A 590 -18.62 8.85 -12.41
N HIS A 591 -19.60 8.78 -11.48
CA HIS A 591 -20.81 9.58 -11.56
C HIS A 591 -21.42 9.81 -10.16
N ARG A 592 -22.02 10.97 -9.98
CA ARG A 592 -22.83 11.32 -8.80
C ARG A 592 -23.94 12.24 -9.17
N GLU A 593 -25.17 11.91 -8.75
CA GLU A 593 -26.31 12.82 -8.82
C GLU A 593 -27.19 12.66 -7.56
N THR A 594 -28.07 13.62 -7.34
CA THR A 594 -29.03 13.59 -6.23
C THR A 594 -30.43 13.75 -6.81
N VAL A 595 -31.35 12.89 -6.38
CA VAL A 595 -32.71 12.85 -6.86
C VAL A 595 -33.70 12.99 -5.70
N ASP A 596 -34.78 13.69 -5.95
CA ASP A 596 -35.89 13.78 -4.98
C ASP A 596 -36.65 12.44 -4.94
N PRO A 597 -37.16 12.02 -3.77
CA PRO A 597 -37.95 10.82 -3.66
C PRO A 597 -39.24 10.93 -4.49
N ALA A 598 -39.65 9.83 -5.10
CA ALA A 598 -40.90 9.80 -5.88
C ALA A 598 -42.16 9.89 -5.03
N GLY A 599 -42.05 9.70 -3.72
CA GLY A 599 -43.18 9.74 -2.79
C GLY A 599 -44.17 8.58 -3.00
N ILE A 600 -43.66 7.41 -3.31
CA ILE A 600 -44.44 6.18 -3.60
C ILE A 600 -44.03 5.03 -2.69
N ASN A 601 -44.86 3.99 -2.68
CA ASN A 601 -44.45 2.67 -2.14
C ASN A 601 -44.20 1.76 -3.33
N GLY A 602 -42.96 1.68 -3.79
CA GLY A 602 -42.62 0.90 -4.99
C GLY A 602 -41.35 1.31 -5.69
N TRP A 603 -41.21 0.86 -6.92
CA TRP A 603 -40.03 1.14 -7.74
C TRP A 603 -40.03 2.55 -8.32
N HIS A 604 -39.07 3.36 -7.93
CA HIS A 604 -38.73 4.62 -8.55
C HIS A 604 -37.68 4.39 -9.64
N GLU A 605 -38.05 4.59 -10.92
CA GLU A 605 -37.15 4.51 -12.05
C GLU A 605 -36.54 5.90 -12.33
N ILE A 606 -35.23 6.00 -12.17
CA ILE A 606 -34.45 7.21 -12.33
C ILE A 606 -33.66 7.10 -13.63
N THR A 607 -33.87 8.04 -14.55
CA THR A 607 -33.00 8.21 -15.71
C THR A 607 -31.85 9.13 -15.30
N LEU A 608 -30.62 8.67 -15.38
CA LEU A 608 -29.45 9.44 -15.00
C LEU A 608 -29.30 10.68 -15.88
N ASP A 609 -28.78 11.75 -15.30
CA ASP A 609 -28.61 13.05 -16.00
C ASP A 609 -27.62 12.97 -17.16
N SER A 610 -26.78 11.93 -17.18
CA SER A 610 -25.84 11.62 -18.24
C SER A 610 -25.66 10.11 -18.41
N LEU A 611 -25.27 9.69 -19.61
CA LEU A 611 -24.88 8.31 -19.87
C LEU A 611 -23.55 8.03 -19.18
N VAL A 612 -23.53 7.08 -18.25
CA VAL A 612 -22.34 6.73 -17.48
C VAL A 612 -21.61 5.58 -18.14
N CYS A 613 -20.40 5.85 -18.65
CA CYS A 613 -19.55 4.81 -19.25
C CYS A 613 -18.63 4.21 -18.16
N PHE A 614 -18.49 2.89 -18.17
CA PHE A 614 -17.65 2.15 -17.21
C PHE A 614 -16.90 1.01 -17.93
N ASP A 615 -15.91 0.45 -17.25
CA ASP A 615 -15.15 -0.69 -17.76
C ASP A 615 -15.82 -2.02 -17.34
N THR A 616 -16.28 -2.81 -18.29
CA THR A 616 -16.93 -4.12 -18.04
C THR A 616 -15.97 -5.16 -17.48
N GLN A 617 -14.65 -4.97 -17.62
CA GLN A 617 -13.62 -5.83 -17.02
C GLN A 617 -13.31 -5.47 -15.56
N SER A 618 -13.98 -4.46 -15.05
CA SER A 618 -13.87 -3.96 -13.69
C SER A 618 -15.21 -4.12 -12.95
N ASN A 619 -15.17 -4.08 -11.61
CA ASN A 619 -16.38 -4.06 -10.80
C ASN A 619 -17.16 -2.77 -11.06
N LEU A 620 -18.50 -2.86 -11.20
CA LEU A 620 -19.39 -1.70 -11.16
C LEU A 620 -20.11 -1.67 -9.82
N TRP A 621 -20.09 -0.51 -9.16
CA TRP A 621 -20.75 -0.29 -7.88
C TRP A 621 -21.79 0.80 -8.04
N ILE A 622 -22.98 0.57 -7.51
CA ILE A 622 -24.04 1.56 -7.41
C ILE A 622 -24.39 1.69 -5.93
N MET A 623 -24.03 2.83 -5.36
CA MET A 623 -24.22 3.12 -3.95
C MET A 623 -25.18 4.28 -3.79
N LEU A 624 -26.01 4.20 -2.78
CA LEU A 624 -26.98 5.22 -2.41
C LEU A 624 -26.62 5.82 -1.05
N SER A 625 -26.95 7.06 -0.83
CA SER A 625 -27.00 7.66 0.51
C SER A 625 -28.16 8.64 0.61
N GLU A 626 -28.71 8.77 1.80
CA GLU A 626 -29.73 9.75 2.14
C GLU A 626 -29.27 10.53 3.37
N GLU A 627 -29.48 11.84 3.42
CA GLU A 627 -29.17 12.67 4.56
C GLU A 627 -30.40 12.78 5.46
N GLY A 628 -30.35 12.26 6.70
CA GLY A 628 -31.45 12.37 7.65
C GLY A 628 -31.21 11.63 8.97
N ASP A 629 -32.08 11.85 9.93
CA ASP A 629 -31.99 11.25 11.27
C ASP A 629 -32.37 9.76 11.29
N GLU A 630 -33.10 9.28 10.29
CA GLU A 630 -33.47 7.87 10.09
C GLU A 630 -33.44 7.58 8.59
N THR A 631 -32.41 6.88 8.13
CA THR A 631 -32.25 6.55 6.72
C THR A 631 -32.64 5.10 6.47
N PRO A 632 -33.80 4.82 5.87
CA PRO A 632 -34.20 3.47 5.54
C PRO A 632 -33.59 3.00 4.23
N ALA A 633 -33.03 1.81 4.24
CA ALA A 633 -32.64 1.08 3.04
C ALA A 633 -33.51 -0.17 2.92
N ILE A 634 -34.05 -0.41 1.74
CA ILE A 634 -35.00 -1.49 1.51
C ILE A 634 -34.30 -2.68 0.85
N ALA A 635 -34.41 -3.84 1.47
CA ALA A 635 -33.86 -5.10 0.97
C ALA A 635 -34.94 -6.11 0.64
N SER A 636 -34.59 -7.16 -0.10
CA SER A 636 -35.44 -8.30 -0.40
C SER A 636 -35.03 -9.54 0.41
N GLU A 637 -36.00 -10.46 0.60
CA GLU A 637 -35.83 -11.66 1.42
C GLU A 637 -34.90 -12.73 0.79
N HIS A 638 -34.55 -12.59 -0.46
CA HIS A 638 -33.75 -13.58 -1.14
C HIS A 638 -32.36 -13.72 -0.50
N HIS A 639 -31.95 -14.96 -0.20
CA HIS A 639 -30.60 -15.25 0.31
C HIS A 639 -29.57 -14.77 -0.72
N GLY A 640 -28.96 -13.62 -0.43
CA GLY A 640 -28.08 -12.93 -1.35
C GLY A 640 -26.90 -13.78 -1.78
N GLU A 641 -26.55 -13.67 -3.03
CA GLU A 641 -25.24 -14.10 -3.46
C GLU A 641 -24.20 -13.30 -2.69
N ARG A 642 -23.18 -14.00 -2.18
CA ARG A 642 -22.07 -13.34 -1.49
C ARG A 642 -21.47 -12.26 -2.38
N ASN A 643 -21.02 -11.17 -1.75
CA ASN A 643 -20.27 -10.11 -2.41
C ASN A 643 -21.10 -9.20 -3.35
N THR A 644 -22.42 -9.14 -3.16
CA THR A 644 -23.31 -8.31 -4.01
C THR A 644 -23.91 -7.09 -3.32
N SER A 645 -24.17 -7.18 -2.02
CA SER A 645 -24.86 -6.14 -1.24
C SER A 645 -23.98 -5.61 -0.12
N TRP A 646 -23.78 -4.29 -0.11
CA TRP A 646 -22.76 -3.62 0.70
C TRP A 646 -23.34 -2.46 1.49
N ILE A 647 -22.74 -2.15 2.64
CA ILE A 647 -23.05 -1.00 3.48
C ILE A 647 -21.78 -0.29 3.95
N SER A 648 -21.93 1.02 4.26
CA SER A 648 -20.90 1.79 4.94
C SER A 648 -21.54 2.88 5.81
N PHE A 649 -21.00 3.08 7.01
CA PHE A 649 -21.45 4.12 7.94
C PHE A 649 -20.66 5.42 7.83
N ASN A 650 -19.64 5.46 6.99
CA ASN A 650 -18.76 6.61 6.85
C ASN A 650 -18.29 6.86 5.40
N GLY A 651 -18.72 6.03 4.44
CA GLY A 651 -18.30 6.09 3.03
C GLY A 651 -16.89 5.57 2.76
N TYR A 652 -16.21 5.04 3.78
CA TYR A 652 -14.83 4.59 3.68
C TYR A 652 -14.63 3.12 4.10
N LYS A 653 -15.31 2.69 5.15
CA LYS A 653 -15.28 1.30 5.60
C LYS A 653 -16.52 0.60 5.09
N TRP A 654 -16.31 -0.37 4.21
CA TRP A 654 -17.37 -1.10 3.53
C TRP A 654 -17.51 -2.50 4.11
N HIS A 655 -18.74 -2.91 4.36
CA HIS A 655 -19.09 -4.21 4.89
C HIS A 655 -20.06 -4.89 3.95
N GLU A 656 -19.86 -6.16 3.69
CA GLU A 656 -20.84 -6.96 3.00
C GLU A 656 -21.99 -7.32 3.95
N MET A 657 -23.22 -7.34 3.45
CA MET A 657 -24.41 -7.60 4.25
C MET A 657 -24.40 -8.99 4.91
N THR A 658 -23.84 -9.98 4.24
CA THR A 658 -23.73 -11.35 4.80
C THR A 658 -22.77 -11.43 5.99
N ASP A 659 -21.71 -10.63 6.00
CA ASP A 659 -20.76 -10.56 7.12
C ASP A 659 -21.38 -9.91 8.36
N GLU A 660 -22.39 -9.05 8.17
CA GLU A 660 -23.18 -8.44 9.24
C GLU A 660 -24.33 -9.36 9.73
N GLY A 661 -24.38 -10.60 9.26
CA GLY A 661 -25.43 -11.56 9.60
C GLY A 661 -26.79 -11.27 8.96
N VAL A 662 -26.82 -10.46 7.89
CA VAL A 662 -28.04 -10.05 7.18
C VAL A 662 -27.92 -10.46 5.69
N PRO A 663 -28.27 -11.70 5.35
CA PRO A 663 -28.09 -12.25 4.00
C PRO A 663 -29.22 -11.82 3.04
N TYR A 664 -29.40 -10.51 2.87
CA TYR A 664 -30.42 -9.94 1.99
C TYR A 664 -29.79 -9.12 0.88
N ASN A 665 -30.52 -8.98 -0.24
CA ASN A 665 -30.09 -8.11 -1.34
C ASN A 665 -30.79 -6.75 -1.26
N TRP A 666 -30.03 -5.69 -1.53
CA TRP A 666 -30.61 -4.35 -1.69
C TRP A 666 -31.50 -4.28 -2.91
N MET A 667 -32.66 -3.63 -2.79
CA MET A 667 -33.60 -3.43 -3.91
C MET A 667 -33.14 -2.25 -4.77
N ILE A 668 -32.07 -2.48 -5.53
CA ILE A 668 -31.46 -1.57 -6.47
C ILE A 668 -31.26 -2.29 -7.78
N ARG A 669 -31.65 -1.68 -8.89
CA ARG A 669 -31.52 -2.24 -10.25
C ARG A 669 -30.84 -1.24 -11.17
N ALA A 670 -29.97 -1.72 -12.05
CA ALA A 670 -29.20 -0.95 -13.01
C ALA A 670 -29.63 -1.30 -14.43
N TYR A 671 -29.93 -0.33 -15.26
CA TYR A 671 -30.17 -0.56 -16.69
C TYR A 671 -28.85 -0.39 -17.45
N ILE A 672 -28.36 -1.51 -17.98
CA ILE A 672 -27.08 -1.60 -18.68
C ILE A 672 -27.32 -1.47 -20.17
N GLY A 673 -26.89 -0.35 -20.71
CA GLY A 673 -27.07 0.01 -22.13
C GLY A 673 -27.63 1.41 -22.30
N SER A 674 -27.58 1.91 -23.52
CA SER A 674 -28.19 3.20 -23.83
C SER A 674 -29.71 3.10 -23.77
N SER A 675 -30.35 4.08 -23.11
CA SER A 675 -31.83 4.16 -23.11
C SER A 675 -32.38 4.18 -24.51
N PRO A 676 -33.45 3.40 -24.82
CA PRO A 676 -34.07 3.43 -26.14
C PRO A 676 -34.75 4.77 -26.48
N GLN A 677 -34.82 5.71 -25.55
CA GLN A 677 -35.45 7.00 -25.79
C GLN A 677 -34.42 8.08 -26.10
N GLY A 678 -34.25 8.40 -27.37
CA GLY A 678 -33.74 9.68 -27.79
C GLY A 678 -32.65 9.75 -28.85
N PHE A 679 -32.14 8.66 -29.33
CA PHE A 679 -31.33 8.69 -30.53
C PHE A 679 -32.11 8.01 -31.67
N GLU A 680 -32.86 8.79 -32.43
CA GLU A 680 -33.16 8.37 -33.79
C GLU A 680 -31.81 8.04 -34.46
N THR A 681 -31.60 6.78 -34.79
CA THR A 681 -30.55 6.40 -35.71
C THR A 681 -30.82 7.16 -36.99
N VAL A 682 -30.16 8.29 -37.19
CA VAL A 682 -30.12 8.96 -38.46
C VAL A 682 -29.42 7.99 -39.40
N ASN A 683 -30.22 7.30 -40.21
CA ASN A 683 -29.69 6.51 -41.30
C ASN A 683 -28.72 7.42 -42.09
N ALA A 684 -27.47 7.01 -42.09
CA ALA A 684 -26.39 7.75 -42.70
C ALA A 684 -26.66 7.83 -44.20
N ASP A 685 -27.23 8.92 -44.60
CA ASP A 685 -27.21 9.32 -46.02
C ASP A 685 -25.75 9.65 -46.34
N THR A 686 -25.16 8.88 -47.25
CA THR A 686 -23.73 8.64 -47.43
C THR A 686 -22.97 9.81 -48.09
N ASN A 687 -23.53 11.03 -48.14
CA ASN A 687 -22.96 12.09 -48.99
C ASN A 687 -22.55 13.41 -48.32
N THR A 688 -22.62 13.55 -46.98
CA THR A 688 -22.12 14.78 -46.34
C THR A 688 -20.96 14.45 -45.38
N LYS A 689 -19.75 14.90 -45.72
CA LYS A 689 -18.58 14.81 -44.83
C LYS A 689 -18.83 15.60 -43.53
N ALA A 690 -18.73 14.92 -42.40
CA ALA A 690 -18.71 15.57 -41.09
C ALA A 690 -17.34 16.23 -40.84
N VAL A 691 -17.34 17.48 -40.38
CA VAL A 691 -16.12 18.25 -40.08
C VAL A 691 -16.11 18.59 -38.63
N LYS A 692 -14.99 18.31 -37.93
CA LYS A 692 -14.76 18.76 -36.55
C LYS A 692 -14.27 20.19 -36.54
N VAL A 693 -14.94 21.06 -35.80
CA VAL A 693 -14.53 22.46 -35.63
C VAL A 693 -14.40 22.81 -34.14
N LEU A 694 -13.44 23.65 -33.82
CA LEU A 694 -13.32 24.21 -32.48
C LEU A 694 -14.04 25.56 -32.44
N HIS A 695 -15.10 25.67 -31.66
CA HIS A 695 -15.86 26.90 -31.47
C HIS A 695 -15.99 27.23 -30.00
N ASN A 696 -15.53 28.40 -29.56
CA ASN A 696 -15.53 28.84 -28.16
C ASN A 696 -14.93 27.83 -27.16
N GLY A 697 -13.85 27.13 -27.55
CA GLY A 697 -13.20 26.11 -26.70
C GLY A 697 -13.88 24.75 -26.66
N GLN A 698 -14.99 24.56 -27.39
CA GLN A 698 -15.69 23.28 -27.51
C GLN A 698 -15.49 22.67 -28.93
N ILE A 699 -15.30 21.38 -28.99
CA ILE A 699 -15.26 20.65 -30.28
C ILE A 699 -16.68 20.37 -30.70
N LEU A 700 -17.06 20.86 -31.89
CA LEU A 700 -18.35 20.62 -32.50
C LEU A 700 -18.16 19.80 -33.77
N ILE A 701 -19.20 19.05 -34.16
CA ILE A 701 -19.27 18.30 -35.42
C ILE A 701 -20.27 18.99 -36.34
N LEU A 702 -19.79 19.53 -37.47
CA LEU A 702 -20.62 20.10 -38.51
C LEU A 702 -20.93 19.03 -39.52
N ARG A 703 -22.21 18.86 -39.87
CA ARG A 703 -22.67 17.95 -40.92
C ARG A 703 -23.71 18.66 -41.80
N GLY A 704 -23.24 19.17 -42.94
CA GLY A 704 -24.07 20.06 -43.74
C GLY A 704 -24.32 21.39 -43.01
N GLU A 705 -25.56 21.80 -42.91
CA GLU A 705 -25.99 23.00 -42.15
C GLU A 705 -26.24 22.73 -40.66
N GLU A 706 -26.05 21.49 -40.21
CA GLU A 706 -26.35 21.07 -38.86
C GLU A 706 -25.08 20.96 -37.99
N THR A 707 -25.21 21.39 -36.73
CA THR A 707 -24.14 21.38 -35.73
C THR A 707 -24.48 20.42 -34.60
N TYR A 708 -23.52 19.57 -34.24
CA TYR A 708 -23.67 18.58 -33.18
C TYR A 708 -22.53 18.71 -32.15
N THR A 709 -22.80 18.33 -30.91
CA THR A 709 -21.74 18.09 -29.93
C THR A 709 -20.93 16.87 -30.30
N ILE A 710 -19.77 16.66 -29.66
CA ILE A 710 -18.97 15.43 -29.82
C ILE A 710 -19.73 14.17 -29.38
N PHE A 711 -20.81 14.33 -28.63
CA PHE A 711 -21.71 13.25 -28.20
C PHE A 711 -22.92 13.07 -29.10
N GLY A 712 -22.96 13.72 -30.25
CA GLY A 712 -24.01 13.57 -31.26
C GLY A 712 -25.30 14.37 -30.98
N GLN A 713 -25.36 15.22 -29.95
CA GLN A 713 -26.50 16.10 -29.71
C GLN A 713 -26.54 17.24 -30.73
N LYS A 714 -27.65 17.42 -31.39
CA LYS A 714 -27.87 18.52 -32.34
C LYS A 714 -28.01 19.84 -31.54
N ILE A 715 -27.18 20.82 -31.89
CA ILE A 715 -27.18 22.13 -31.23
C ILE A 715 -28.06 23.14 -31.99
N LYS A 716 -28.09 23.01 -33.33
CA LYS A 716 -28.99 23.74 -34.22
C LYS A 716 -29.02 23.11 -35.63
#